data_4f070b47865a05fb081cecdab2c11cc1
#
_entry.id   4f070b47865a05fb081cecdab2c11cc1
#
_cell.length_a   1.000
_cell.length_b   1.000
_cell.length_c   1.000
_cell.angle_alpha   90.00
_cell.angle_beta   90.00
_cell.angle_gamma   90.00
#
_symmetry.space_group_name_H-M   'P 1'
#
loop_
_entity.id
_entity.type
_entity.pdbx_description
1 polymer ?
#
loop_
_entity_poly.entity_id
_entity_poly.type
_entity_poly.pdbx_seq_one_letter_code
_entity_poly.pdbx_strand_id
1 'polypeptide(L)'
;MKLLELQLENFRSIKELTIRFDGKNTDIYGANGTGKTTIANAICWLLLDRAATDEKDFDPKTTGAHDVHHTGKLIIDNGGEIVTLGKEYYEVWTKKKGSPTAEFSGHTTDYSINGVPAKKKEYTALVEAICGVELEKVKMLMIHGYFTEDLPTETRRRILFDVCGDVAEEEVMKRPELADLNEYLMIPGTKGQQYSTEEYKKIAVEQRRKINKDLEILPARIDEVTRGIPENVPDAQGLKKEIKALEGKKAELEREKQDLQSDVGNEALIRQKIAECKTDYATKQAEYIQAAQAANEDINQKIECEQREQLTISRRLQEAEQDVRKFEYEISRMKEQRERLLQEYAEVQSMQWDPHQETCPTCKQPLPATQIDAMRKEFNLNQSMRKEEINKRGQACSQDRIAELEREKNQVMDTVSMLKEQEKLLVEQLQELKGQRVIRPAFDDTSEAKEIQQTITRFQRQLQAGTNATNDAVRLQDIQIEEVTQQIQEANARFSVIEAEKEGKKRIKELQDEQKEKAAMLEHLEYGIHLCEEYTRIKARMITDKINSRFRTVHFQLFEDQVNGGLKEICDPTVQNAAGEWVRYKSVNTANKVNAELEIIDVLNEFYGTDLPVIMDRAESVSRPIAIKEQLIRLIVSEKDIQIRVEN
;
A
#
# COMPACT_ATOMS: atom_id res chain seq x y z
N MET A 1 25.87 24.83 -27.35
CA MET A 1 25.42 24.50 -28.71
C MET A 1 24.65 25.69 -29.29
N LYS A 2 24.95 26.16 -30.53
CA LYS A 2 24.17 27.24 -31.20
C LYS A 2 23.72 26.79 -32.57
N LEU A 3 22.47 27.08 -32.91
CA LEU A 3 21.98 26.84 -34.28
C LEU A 3 22.48 27.94 -35.21
N LEU A 4 23.02 27.55 -36.35
CA LEU A 4 23.47 28.46 -37.37
C LEU A 4 22.51 28.55 -38.57
N GLU A 5 22.08 27.40 -39.08
CA GLU A 5 21.20 27.36 -40.24
C GLU A 5 20.34 26.08 -40.21
N LEU A 6 19.08 26.18 -40.60
CA LEU A 6 18.17 25.09 -40.87
C LEU A 6 17.75 25.10 -42.33
N GLN A 7 17.89 23.98 -42.99
CA GLN A 7 17.41 23.77 -44.37
C GLN A 7 16.38 22.65 -44.36
N LEU A 8 15.23 22.88 -44.95
CA LEU A 8 14.13 21.92 -45.07
C LEU A 8 13.68 21.82 -46.52
N GLU A 9 13.47 20.61 -46.98
CA GLU A 9 12.89 20.35 -48.29
C GLU A 9 11.82 19.27 -48.19
N ASN A 10 10.65 19.57 -48.73
CA ASN A 10 9.47 18.71 -48.66
C ASN A 10 9.10 18.25 -47.24
N PHE A 11 9.29 19.08 -46.24
CA PHE A 11 9.07 18.73 -44.85
C PHE A 11 7.67 19.17 -44.38
N ARG A 12 6.74 18.23 -44.25
CA ARG A 12 5.32 18.51 -43.96
C ARG A 12 4.71 19.54 -44.95
N SER A 13 4.31 20.71 -44.45
CA SER A 13 3.74 21.80 -45.27
C SER A 13 4.80 22.65 -45.97
N ILE A 14 6.07 22.46 -45.67
CA ILE A 14 7.18 23.26 -46.17
C ILE A 14 7.78 22.57 -47.40
N LYS A 15 7.71 23.23 -48.56
CA LYS A 15 8.35 22.74 -49.79
C LYS A 15 9.85 22.95 -49.77
N GLU A 16 10.27 24.16 -49.49
CA GLU A 16 11.68 24.55 -49.39
C GLU A 16 11.77 25.72 -48.41
N LEU A 17 12.68 25.64 -47.45
CA LEU A 17 12.90 26.69 -46.45
C LEU A 17 14.36 26.66 -46.00
N THR A 18 14.99 27.82 -46.01
CA THR A 18 16.29 28.01 -45.37
C THR A 18 16.18 29.11 -44.33
N ILE A 19 16.49 28.80 -43.09
CA ILE A 19 16.56 29.78 -42.01
C ILE A 19 17.98 29.90 -41.51
N ARG A 20 18.47 31.13 -41.44
CA ARG A 20 19.78 31.47 -40.86
C ARG A 20 19.56 32.06 -39.48
N PHE A 21 20.10 31.39 -38.48
CA PHE A 21 20.09 31.83 -37.10
C PHE A 21 21.38 32.57 -36.71
N ASP A 22 22.47 32.27 -37.39
CA ASP A 22 23.81 32.81 -37.17
C ASP A 22 24.28 32.77 -35.71
N GLY A 23 23.77 31.78 -34.92
CA GLY A 23 24.04 31.65 -33.50
C GLY A 23 23.44 32.75 -32.61
N LYS A 24 22.54 33.59 -33.15
CA LYS A 24 21.90 34.70 -32.46
C LYS A 24 20.46 34.35 -32.05
N ASN A 25 19.91 35.17 -31.19
CA ASN A 25 18.46 35.15 -30.93
C ASN A 25 17.74 35.50 -32.23
N THR A 26 16.70 34.75 -32.55
CA THR A 26 16.05 34.82 -33.83
C THR A 26 14.55 34.86 -33.69
N ASP A 27 13.90 35.80 -34.32
CA ASP A 27 12.46 35.93 -34.42
C ASP A 27 11.96 35.40 -35.75
N ILE A 28 11.04 34.46 -35.73
CA ILE A 28 10.42 33.83 -36.89
C ILE A 28 8.95 34.22 -36.95
N TYR A 29 8.63 35.09 -37.83
CA TYR A 29 7.27 35.60 -38.03
C TYR A 29 6.55 34.85 -39.13
N GLY A 30 5.24 34.69 -38.98
CA GLY A 30 4.37 34.13 -40.02
C GLY A 30 2.91 34.04 -39.58
N ALA A 31 2.00 34.06 -40.51
CA ALA A 31 0.57 33.82 -40.23
C ALA A 31 0.31 32.40 -39.72
N ASN A 32 -0.89 32.15 -39.23
CA ASN A 32 -1.27 30.79 -38.81
C ASN A 32 -1.23 29.84 -40.03
N GLY A 33 -0.65 28.65 -39.84
CA GLY A 33 -0.50 27.66 -40.90
C GLY A 33 0.73 27.83 -41.80
N THR A 34 1.59 28.84 -41.61
CA THR A 34 2.80 29.04 -42.42
C THR A 34 3.93 28.05 -42.16
N GLY A 35 3.81 27.19 -41.12
CA GLY A 35 4.81 26.19 -40.80
C GLY A 35 5.73 26.54 -39.63
N LYS A 36 5.43 27.56 -38.83
CA LYS A 36 6.24 27.91 -37.63
C LYS A 36 6.48 26.75 -36.70
N THR A 37 5.42 26.09 -36.24
CA THR A 37 5.53 24.89 -35.40
C THR A 37 6.22 23.73 -36.15
N THR A 38 6.11 23.66 -37.46
CA THR A 38 6.84 22.70 -38.30
C THR A 38 8.37 22.92 -38.22
N ILE A 39 8.84 24.16 -38.06
CA ILE A 39 10.27 24.47 -37.84
C ILE A 39 10.75 23.87 -36.50
N ALA A 40 9.99 24.08 -35.40
CA ALA A 40 10.31 23.48 -34.10
C ALA A 40 10.36 21.94 -34.20
N ASN A 41 9.36 21.36 -34.87
CA ASN A 41 9.30 19.91 -35.08
C ASN A 41 10.48 19.41 -35.93
N ALA A 42 10.91 20.16 -36.93
CA ALA A 42 12.06 19.80 -37.78
C ALA A 42 13.37 19.79 -36.97
N ILE A 43 13.60 20.79 -36.12
CA ILE A 43 14.77 20.84 -35.23
C ILE A 43 14.75 19.66 -34.28
N CYS A 44 13.61 19.39 -33.63
CA CYS A 44 13.46 18.24 -32.73
C CYS A 44 13.59 16.90 -33.47
N TRP A 45 13.04 16.77 -34.67
CA TRP A 45 13.21 15.56 -35.48
C TRP A 45 14.68 15.34 -35.87
N LEU A 46 15.39 16.37 -36.26
CA LEU A 46 16.81 16.28 -36.59
C LEU A 46 17.64 15.85 -35.37
N LEU A 47 17.35 16.37 -34.21
CA LEU A 47 18.08 16.03 -32.97
C LEU A 47 17.61 14.74 -32.32
N LEU A 48 16.29 14.50 -32.23
CA LEU A 48 15.70 13.52 -31.30
C LEU A 48 14.87 12.41 -31.96
N ASP A 49 14.67 12.44 -33.29
CA ASP A 49 13.69 11.59 -34.01
C ASP A 49 12.24 11.77 -33.51
N ARG A 50 11.91 12.90 -32.93
CA ARG A 50 10.60 13.20 -32.32
C ARG A 50 10.12 14.60 -32.73
N ALA A 51 8.81 14.86 -32.60
CA ALA A 51 8.27 16.20 -32.70
C ALA A 51 8.65 17.05 -31.46
N ALA A 52 8.61 18.38 -31.63
CA ALA A 52 8.65 19.32 -30.50
C ALA A 52 7.38 19.17 -29.64
N THR A 53 6.23 18.98 -30.29
CA THR A 53 4.94 18.62 -29.66
C THR A 53 4.94 17.17 -29.17
N ASP A 54 3.97 16.78 -28.32
CA ASP A 54 3.86 15.41 -27.78
C ASP A 54 3.25 14.40 -28.77
N GLU A 55 3.50 14.60 -30.07
CA GLU A 55 3.08 13.71 -31.14
C GLU A 55 3.89 12.40 -31.08
N LYS A 56 3.22 11.29 -30.80
CA LYS A 56 3.89 9.98 -30.54
C LYS A 56 4.60 9.41 -31.76
N ASP A 57 4.00 9.56 -32.96
CA ASP A 57 4.51 9.01 -34.19
C ASP A 57 4.72 10.17 -35.19
N PHE A 58 5.80 10.92 -34.96
CA PHE A 58 6.11 12.05 -35.82
C PHE A 58 6.48 11.60 -37.23
N ASP A 59 5.69 12.05 -38.20
CA ASP A 59 5.93 11.81 -39.62
C ASP A 59 6.36 13.14 -40.31
N PRO A 60 7.58 13.24 -40.86
CA PRO A 60 8.04 14.41 -41.60
C PRO A 60 7.39 14.53 -42.98
N LYS A 61 6.61 13.54 -43.40
CA LYS A 61 6.05 13.45 -44.75
C LYS A 61 5.09 14.60 -45.07
N THR A 62 5.17 15.13 -46.26
CA THR A 62 4.18 16.03 -46.84
C THR A 62 2.91 15.23 -47.14
N THR A 63 1.78 15.68 -46.63
CA THR A 63 0.49 15.00 -46.82
C THR A 63 0.16 14.80 -48.29
N GLY A 64 -0.09 13.57 -48.70
CA GLY A 64 -0.45 13.21 -50.08
C GLY A 64 0.71 13.17 -51.08
N ALA A 65 1.96 13.39 -50.64
CA ALA A 65 3.13 13.23 -51.47
C ALA A 65 3.62 11.78 -51.46
N HIS A 66 3.86 11.19 -52.61
CA HIS A 66 4.43 9.87 -52.80
C HIS A 66 5.71 9.97 -53.60
N ASP A 67 6.66 9.11 -53.38
CA ASP A 67 7.93 9.05 -54.09
C ASP A 67 8.72 10.36 -53.97
N VAL A 68 8.64 11.01 -52.81
CA VAL A 68 9.30 12.28 -52.51
C VAL A 68 10.22 12.07 -51.30
N HIS A 69 11.39 12.67 -51.38
CA HIS A 69 12.35 12.71 -50.31
C HIS A 69 12.06 13.92 -49.42
N HIS A 70 11.97 13.67 -48.13
CA HIS A 70 11.71 14.68 -47.10
C HIS A 70 13.02 14.93 -46.35
N THR A 71 13.65 16.08 -46.61
CA THR A 71 15.01 16.34 -46.10
C THR A 71 15.01 17.44 -45.05
N GLY A 72 15.89 17.28 -44.10
CA GLY A 72 16.23 18.31 -43.13
C GLY A 72 17.74 18.33 -42.91
N LYS A 73 18.32 19.53 -42.88
CA LYS A 73 19.71 19.76 -42.50
C LYS A 73 19.78 20.83 -41.43
N LEU A 74 20.53 20.58 -40.37
CA LEU A 74 20.77 21.52 -39.28
C LEU A 74 22.26 21.75 -39.12
N ILE A 75 22.67 23.00 -39.28
CA ILE A 75 24.05 23.42 -39.08
C ILE A 75 24.16 23.99 -37.68
N ILE A 76 25.08 23.47 -36.92
CA ILE A 76 25.28 23.76 -35.51
C ILE A 76 26.71 24.22 -35.27
N ASP A 77 26.87 25.23 -34.44
CA ASP A 77 28.16 25.58 -33.83
C ASP A 77 28.23 24.94 -32.43
N ASN A 78 29.12 23.99 -32.25
CA ASN A 78 29.41 23.31 -31.02
C ASN A 78 30.75 23.80 -30.44
N GLY A 79 30.75 25.00 -29.86
CA GLY A 79 31.96 25.54 -29.23
C GLY A 79 33.08 25.90 -30.23
N GLY A 80 32.73 26.33 -31.45
CA GLY A 80 33.65 26.69 -32.53
C GLY A 80 33.84 25.58 -33.57
N GLU A 81 33.33 24.38 -33.32
CA GLU A 81 33.25 23.30 -34.32
C GLU A 81 31.90 23.32 -35.00
N ILE A 82 31.91 23.48 -36.32
CA ILE A 82 30.68 23.51 -37.14
C ILE A 82 30.34 22.07 -37.53
N VAL A 83 29.15 21.61 -37.12
CA VAL A 83 28.62 20.30 -37.44
C VAL A 83 27.34 20.45 -38.26
N THR A 84 27.23 19.69 -39.33
CA THR A 84 26.03 19.60 -40.15
C THR A 84 25.35 18.26 -39.90
N LEU A 85 24.17 18.28 -39.34
CA LEU A 85 23.31 17.11 -39.12
C LEU A 85 22.26 17.05 -40.24
N GLY A 86 22.17 15.93 -40.94
CA GLY A 86 21.20 15.76 -42.01
C GLY A 86 20.39 14.49 -41.83
N LYS A 87 19.12 14.57 -42.16
CA LYS A 87 18.22 13.42 -42.28
C LYS A 87 17.41 13.49 -43.56
N GLU A 88 17.21 12.34 -44.13
CA GLU A 88 16.41 12.16 -45.33
C GLU A 88 15.43 11.01 -45.11
N TYR A 89 14.14 11.31 -45.14
CA TYR A 89 13.06 10.37 -44.92
C TYR A 89 12.31 10.15 -46.24
N TYR A 90 12.12 8.88 -46.61
CA TYR A 90 11.48 8.53 -47.87
C TYR A 90 10.80 7.16 -47.82
N GLU A 91 9.96 6.92 -48.83
CA GLU A 91 9.24 5.66 -49.01
C GLU A 91 10.18 4.60 -49.61
N VAL A 92 10.15 3.40 -49.04
CA VAL A 92 10.88 2.25 -49.57
C VAL A 92 9.92 1.38 -50.37
N TRP A 93 10.22 1.23 -51.65
CA TRP A 93 9.48 0.40 -52.56
C TRP A 93 10.31 -0.84 -52.93
N THR A 94 9.86 -2.03 -52.56
CA THR A 94 10.60 -3.26 -52.85
C THR A 94 9.92 -4.06 -53.95
N LYS A 95 10.70 -4.51 -54.91
CA LYS A 95 10.23 -5.35 -55.99
C LYS A 95 10.49 -6.83 -55.62
N LYS A 96 9.42 -7.58 -55.34
CA LYS A 96 9.54 -9.01 -55.10
C LYS A 96 9.96 -9.72 -56.38
N LYS A 97 10.81 -10.77 -56.25
CA LYS A 97 11.29 -11.57 -57.38
C LYS A 97 10.09 -12.18 -58.09
N GLY A 98 9.85 -11.74 -59.37
CA GLY A 98 8.70 -12.21 -60.18
C GLY A 98 7.50 -11.26 -60.22
N SER A 99 7.47 -10.16 -59.50
CA SER A 99 6.42 -9.12 -59.56
C SER A 99 6.75 -8.07 -60.62
N PRO A 100 5.82 -7.63 -61.47
CA PRO A 100 6.03 -6.57 -62.45
C PRO A 100 6.13 -5.17 -61.77
N THR A 101 5.54 -5.00 -60.61
CA THR A 101 5.44 -3.74 -59.87
C THR A 101 6.16 -3.81 -58.51
N ALA A 102 6.72 -2.68 -58.10
CA ALA A 102 7.22 -2.54 -56.74
C ALA A 102 6.07 -2.37 -55.75
N GLU A 103 6.18 -2.99 -54.59
CA GLU A 103 5.22 -2.85 -53.49
C GLU A 103 5.82 -1.95 -52.42
N PHE A 104 4.99 -1.11 -51.84
CA PHE A 104 5.39 -0.26 -50.72
C PHE A 104 5.74 -1.14 -49.51
N SER A 105 6.96 -1.00 -48.98
CA SER A 105 7.48 -1.81 -47.88
C SER A 105 7.72 -1.05 -46.58
N GLY A 106 7.39 0.25 -46.57
CA GLY A 106 7.55 1.11 -45.39
C GLY A 106 8.33 2.38 -45.71
N HIS A 107 8.79 3.03 -44.66
CA HIS A 107 9.62 4.23 -44.75
C HIS A 107 10.99 3.95 -44.14
N THR A 108 11.98 4.69 -44.59
CA THR A 108 13.33 4.68 -44.01
C THR A 108 13.83 6.09 -43.80
N THR A 109 14.76 6.24 -42.88
CA THR A 109 15.48 7.49 -42.67
C THR A 109 16.96 7.26 -42.86
N ASP A 110 17.57 8.00 -43.79
CA ASP A 110 19.00 8.05 -43.93
C ASP A 110 19.55 9.22 -43.13
N TYR A 111 20.69 9.00 -42.51
CA TYR A 111 21.35 9.96 -41.64
C TYR A 111 22.66 10.40 -42.29
N SER A 112 23.01 11.67 -42.12
CA SER A 112 24.31 12.19 -42.56
C SER A 112 24.91 13.14 -41.52
N ILE A 113 26.24 13.12 -41.44
CA ILE A 113 27.04 13.99 -40.59
C ILE A 113 28.05 14.69 -41.50
N ASN A 114 28.04 16.02 -41.52
CA ASN A 114 28.89 16.83 -42.38
C ASN A 114 28.83 16.40 -43.88
N GLY A 115 27.64 16.00 -44.32
CA GLY A 115 27.40 15.52 -45.69
C GLY A 115 27.83 14.09 -45.97
N VAL A 116 28.39 13.39 -44.99
CA VAL A 116 28.78 11.99 -45.11
C VAL A 116 27.67 11.07 -44.51
N PRO A 117 27.23 10.05 -45.25
CA PRO A 117 26.26 9.08 -44.71
C PRO A 117 26.74 8.44 -43.40
N ALA A 118 25.87 8.38 -42.41
CA ALA A 118 26.15 7.82 -41.10
C ALA A 118 25.08 6.83 -40.66
N LYS A 119 25.44 5.90 -39.81
CA LYS A 119 24.45 5.02 -39.18
C LYS A 119 23.67 5.77 -38.09
N LYS A 120 22.41 5.39 -37.90
CA LYS A 120 21.58 5.97 -36.84
C LYS A 120 22.29 6.03 -35.48
N LYS A 121 22.99 4.94 -35.08
CA LYS A 121 23.73 4.89 -33.83
C LYS A 121 24.84 5.93 -33.72
N GLU A 122 25.59 6.14 -34.79
CA GLU A 122 26.67 7.13 -34.86
C GLU A 122 26.11 8.56 -34.81
N TYR A 123 25.03 8.79 -35.55
CA TYR A 123 24.31 10.06 -35.54
C TYR A 123 23.77 10.41 -34.16
N THR A 124 23.06 9.45 -33.53
CA THR A 124 22.49 9.63 -32.19
C THR A 124 23.56 9.89 -31.13
N ALA A 125 24.68 9.15 -31.19
CA ALA A 125 25.79 9.37 -30.26
C ALA A 125 26.45 10.73 -30.41
N LEU A 126 26.57 11.21 -31.65
CA LEU A 126 27.09 12.56 -31.93
C LEU A 126 26.13 13.64 -31.40
N VAL A 127 24.83 13.50 -31.64
CA VAL A 127 23.84 14.46 -31.14
C VAL A 127 23.86 14.50 -29.60
N GLU A 128 23.95 13.35 -28.94
CA GLU A 128 24.06 13.27 -27.49
C GLU A 128 25.34 13.96 -26.97
N ALA A 129 26.46 13.74 -27.66
CA ALA A 129 27.71 14.41 -27.33
C ALA A 129 27.65 15.95 -27.55
N ILE A 130 26.99 16.43 -28.61
CA ILE A 130 26.77 17.85 -28.89
C ILE A 130 25.85 18.49 -27.85
N CYS A 131 24.77 17.79 -27.47
CA CYS A 131 23.82 18.29 -26.47
C CYS A 131 24.41 18.25 -25.04
N GLY A 132 25.40 17.40 -24.79
CA GLY A 132 26.05 17.25 -23.47
C GLY A 132 25.17 16.58 -22.41
N VAL A 133 24.00 16.08 -22.79
CA VAL A 133 23.04 15.39 -21.93
C VAL A 133 22.35 14.26 -22.69
N GLU A 134 21.77 13.33 -21.97
CA GLU A 134 20.93 12.26 -22.53
C GLU A 134 19.79 12.85 -23.39
N LEU A 135 19.51 12.25 -24.53
CA LEU A 135 18.52 12.78 -25.47
C LEU A 135 17.13 12.95 -24.91
N GLU A 136 16.80 12.15 -23.88
CA GLU A 136 15.51 12.25 -23.17
C GLU A 136 15.35 13.60 -22.45
N LYS A 137 16.45 14.21 -22.05
CA LYS A 137 16.47 15.49 -21.34
C LYS A 137 16.47 16.70 -22.28
N VAL A 138 16.88 16.52 -23.53
CA VAL A 138 17.07 17.63 -24.49
C VAL A 138 15.78 18.41 -24.72
N LYS A 139 14.62 17.73 -24.84
CA LYS A 139 13.35 18.45 -25.08
C LYS A 139 13.01 19.43 -23.96
N MET A 140 13.22 19.03 -22.70
CA MET A 140 12.91 19.90 -21.54
C MET A 140 13.86 21.10 -21.43
N LEU A 141 15.05 21.02 -22.06
CA LEU A 141 16.06 22.08 -22.08
C LEU A 141 15.93 22.99 -23.28
N MET A 142 15.18 22.56 -24.30
CA MET A 142 15.06 23.30 -25.58
C MET A 142 13.65 23.80 -25.85
N ILE A 143 12.62 23.06 -25.43
CA ILE A 143 11.24 23.36 -25.84
C ILE A 143 10.50 24.04 -24.69
N HIS A 144 10.14 25.29 -24.94
CA HIS A 144 9.31 26.08 -24.05
C HIS A 144 7.96 25.38 -23.81
N GLY A 145 7.54 25.26 -22.55
CA GLY A 145 6.30 24.60 -22.14
C GLY A 145 6.44 23.10 -21.87
N TYR A 146 7.45 22.43 -22.41
CA TYR A 146 7.58 20.99 -22.30
C TYR A 146 7.70 20.49 -20.84
N PHE A 147 8.44 21.22 -20.00
CA PHE A 147 8.63 20.83 -18.61
C PHE A 147 7.31 20.87 -17.81
N THR A 148 6.51 21.93 -17.96
CA THR A 148 5.29 22.12 -17.14
C THR A 148 4.04 21.48 -17.74
N GLU A 149 3.93 21.42 -19.07
CA GLU A 149 2.72 20.98 -19.77
C GLU A 149 2.77 19.52 -20.19
N ASP A 150 3.93 19.02 -20.67
CA ASP A 150 4.04 17.69 -21.28
C ASP A 150 4.67 16.64 -20.35
N LEU A 151 5.60 17.04 -19.47
CA LEU A 151 6.24 16.08 -18.58
C LEU A 151 5.31 15.59 -17.47
N PRO A 152 5.27 14.27 -17.22
CA PRO A 152 4.55 13.71 -16.06
C PRO A 152 5.03 14.29 -14.73
N THR A 153 4.12 14.45 -13.78
CA THR A 153 4.39 14.98 -12.43
C THR A 153 5.59 14.31 -11.75
N GLU A 154 5.67 12.99 -11.83
CA GLU A 154 6.76 12.21 -11.22
C GLU A 154 8.12 12.52 -11.86
N THR A 155 8.14 12.67 -13.20
CA THR A 155 9.37 13.03 -13.93
C THR A 155 9.82 14.43 -13.58
N ARG A 156 8.92 15.42 -13.58
CA ARG A 156 9.22 16.79 -13.15
C ARG A 156 9.81 16.84 -11.75
N ARG A 157 9.16 16.13 -10.84
CA ARG A 157 9.57 16.02 -9.45
C ARG A 157 10.99 15.47 -9.33
N ARG A 158 11.27 14.34 -9.98
CA ARG A 158 12.62 13.74 -10.00
C ARG A 158 13.67 14.70 -10.51
N ILE A 159 13.40 15.40 -11.62
CA ILE A 159 14.33 16.38 -12.17
C ILE A 159 14.62 17.51 -11.18
N LEU A 160 13.60 18.07 -10.52
CA LEU A 160 13.79 19.13 -9.53
C LEU A 160 14.62 18.66 -8.33
N PHE A 161 14.43 17.43 -7.89
CA PHE A 161 15.23 16.81 -6.83
C PHE A 161 16.68 16.59 -7.27
N ASP A 162 16.90 16.14 -8.51
CA ASP A 162 18.24 15.98 -9.08
C ASP A 162 18.99 17.32 -9.11
N VAL A 163 18.31 18.40 -9.53
CA VAL A 163 18.85 19.75 -9.64
C VAL A 163 19.21 20.38 -8.29
N CYS A 164 18.34 20.20 -7.29
CA CYS A 164 18.48 20.90 -6.01
C CYS A 164 19.10 20.04 -4.92
N GLY A 165 19.15 18.73 -5.13
CA GLY A 165 19.56 17.75 -4.14
C GLY A 165 18.54 17.58 -3.02
N ASP A 166 18.63 16.48 -2.30
CA ASP A 166 17.81 16.23 -1.11
C ASP A 166 18.28 17.10 0.07
N VAL A 167 17.45 17.19 1.10
CA VAL A 167 17.80 17.81 2.39
C VAL A 167 18.35 16.71 3.28
N ALA A 168 19.51 16.96 3.89
CA ALA A 168 20.12 16.02 4.81
C ALA A 168 19.21 15.78 6.02
N GLU A 169 19.04 14.52 6.40
CA GLU A 169 18.22 14.15 7.56
C GLU A 169 18.64 14.87 8.82
N GLU A 170 19.95 15.01 9.01
CA GLU A 170 20.53 15.74 10.15
C GLU A 170 20.12 17.21 10.20
N GLU A 171 19.87 17.84 9.07
CA GLU A 171 19.42 19.23 9.00
C GLU A 171 17.94 19.35 9.39
N VAL A 172 17.13 18.40 8.96
CA VAL A 172 15.72 18.30 9.35
C VAL A 172 15.60 18.04 10.86
N MET A 173 16.39 17.12 11.39
CA MET A 173 16.38 16.74 12.81
C MET A 173 16.82 17.85 13.77
N LYS A 174 17.50 18.87 13.28
CA LYS A 174 17.88 20.07 14.09
C LYS A 174 16.72 21.03 14.35
N ARG A 175 15.59 20.82 13.74
CA ARG A 175 14.43 21.71 13.93
C ARG A 175 13.87 21.58 15.34
N PRO A 176 13.54 22.71 16.01
CA PRO A 176 13.03 22.71 17.38
C PRO A 176 11.76 21.85 17.56
N GLU A 177 10.92 21.78 16.56
CA GLU A 177 9.67 21.02 16.54
C GLU A 177 9.90 19.51 16.62
N LEU A 178 11.14 19.06 16.32
CA LEU A 178 11.52 17.64 16.27
C LEU A 178 12.50 17.27 17.41
N ALA A 179 12.65 18.12 18.43
CA ALA A 179 13.63 17.93 19.49
C ALA A 179 13.51 16.56 20.16
N ASP A 180 12.27 16.10 20.38
CA ASP A 180 12.01 14.83 21.06
C ASP A 180 12.05 13.62 20.09
N LEU A 181 12.03 13.83 18.78
CA LEU A 181 11.91 12.74 17.80
C LEU A 181 12.99 11.69 17.93
N ASN A 182 14.24 12.11 18.21
CA ASN A 182 15.36 11.19 18.38
C ASN A 182 15.13 10.15 19.49
N GLU A 183 14.46 10.54 20.58
CA GLU A 183 14.15 9.63 21.67
C GLU A 183 13.18 8.51 21.22
N TYR A 184 12.20 8.88 20.42
CA TYR A 184 11.23 7.94 19.88
C TYR A 184 11.80 6.98 18.84
N LEU A 185 12.77 7.42 18.07
CA LEU A 185 13.42 6.58 17.06
C LEU A 185 14.41 5.57 17.63
N MET A 186 14.85 5.71 18.88
CA MET A 186 15.78 4.78 19.50
C MET A 186 15.22 3.37 19.60
N ILE A 187 15.96 2.38 19.15
CA ILE A 187 15.57 0.97 19.24
C ILE A 187 15.85 0.48 20.67
N PRO A 188 14.80 0.08 21.42
CA PRO A 188 14.97 -0.39 22.79
C PRO A 188 15.96 -1.55 22.89
N GLY A 189 16.88 -1.48 23.86
CA GLY A 189 17.87 -2.55 24.12
C GLY A 189 19.08 -2.55 23.20
N THR A 190 19.22 -1.56 22.30
CA THR A 190 20.40 -1.43 21.43
C THR A 190 21.30 -0.28 21.85
N LYS A 191 22.60 -0.33 21.46
CA LYS A 191 23.54 0.77 21.70
C LYS A 191 23.49 1.78 20.56
N GLY A 192 22.45 2.64 20.56
CA GLY A 192 22.37 3.79 19.65
C GLY A 192 21.87 3.48 18.23
N GLN A 193 21.27 2.32 17.99
CA GLN A 193 20.57 2.08 16.73
C GLN A 193 19.22 2.77 16.75
N GLN A 194 18.82 3.30 15.61
CA GLN A 194 17.56 4.03 15.44
C GLN A 194 16.74 3.42 14.31
N TYR A 195 15.43 3.48 14.46
CA TYR A 195 14.51 3.27 13.36
C TYR A 195 14.55 4.47 12.41
N SER A 196 14.27 4.25 11.16
CA SER A 196 13.82 5.34 10.30
C SER A 196 12.44 5.85 10.77
N THR A 197 12.11 7.09 10.44
CA THR A 197 10.79 7.67 10.77
C THR A 197 9.64 6.85 10.18
N GLU A 198 9.82 6.26 9.01
CA GLU A 198 8.83 5.38 8.37
C GLU A 198 8.68 4.04 9.09
N GLU A 199 9.79 3.42 9.49
CA GLU A 199 9.76 2.16 10.23
C GLU A 199 9.11 2.35 11.59
N TYR A 200 9.53 3.38 12.33
CA TYR A 200 8.91 3.70 13.61
C TYR A 200 7.39 3.95 13.46
N LYS A 201 7.01 4.77 12.49
CA LYS A 201 5.58 5.06 12.24
C LYS A 201 4.78 3.79 11.98
N LYS A 202 5.29 2.86 11.17
CA LYS A 202 4.62 1.57 10.90
C LYS A 202 4.45 0.75 12.18
N ILE A 203 5.50 0.64 12.98
CA ILE A 203 5.47 -0.08 14.26
C ILE A 203 4.50 0.57 15.23
N ALA A 204 4.57 1.89 15.39
CA ALA A 204 3.73 2.65 16.31
C ALA A 204 2.24 2.60 15.92
N VAL A 205 1.91 2.67 14.64
CA VAL A 205 0.52 2.54 14.15
C VAL A 205 -0.03 1.15 14.45
N GLU A 206 0.78 0.10 14.27
CA GLU A 206 0.34 -1.26 14.59
C GLU A 206 0.18 -1.47 16.10
N GLN A 207 1.08 -0.93 16.90
CA GLN A 207 0.96 -0.95 18.36
C GLN A 207 -0.25 -0.16 18.84
N ARG A 208 -0.47 1.05 18.30
CA ARG A 208 -1.66 1.87 18.57
C ARG A 208 -2.94 1.10 18.31
N ARG A 209 -3.00 0.37 17.18
CA ARG A 209 -4.17 -0.44 16.83
C ARG A 209 -4.45 -1.53 17.87
N LYS A 210 -3.41 -2.18 18.41
CA LYS A 210 -3.53 -3.20 19.45
C LYS A 210 -4.01 -2.60 20.76
N ILE A 211 -3.37 -1.50 21.18
CA ILE A 211 -3.73 -0.82 22.43
C ILE A 211 -5.16 -0.30 22.39
N ASN A 212 -5.59 0.28 21.26
CA ASN A 212 -6.99 0.74 21.12
C ASN A 212 -7.99 -0.40 21.29
N LYS A 213 -7.73 -1.58 20.71
CA LYS A 213 -8.58 -2.76 20.92
C LYS A 213 -8.63 -3.18 22.38
N ASP A 214 -7.49 -3.13 23.07
CA ASP A 214 -7.45 -3.47 24.49
C ASP A 214 -8.24 -2.45 25.31
N LEU A 215 -8.08 -1.14 25.00
CA LEU A 215 -8.82 -0.06 25.67
C LEU A 215 -10.32 -0.11 25.40
N GLU A 216 -10.75 -0.56 24.22
CA GLU A 216 -12.18 -0.78 23.92
C GLU A 216 -12.79 -1.89 24.76
N ILE A 217 -12.01 -2.93 25.10
CA ILE A 217 -12.49 -4.09 25.85
C ILE A 217 -12.47 -3.82 27.37
N LEU A 218 -11.50 -3.05 27.87
CA LEU A 218 -11.30 -2.81 29.30
C LEU A 218 -12.54 -2.24 30.03
N PRO A 219 -13.30 -1.27 29.50
CA PRO A 219 -14.52 -0.79 30.15
C PRO A 219 -15.58 -1.87 30.33
N ALA A 220 -15.75 -2.74 29.32
CA ALA A 220 -16.69 -3.86 29.41
C ALA A 220 -16.27 -4.88 30.48
N ARG A 221 -14.95 -5.15 30.60
CA ARG A 221 -14.40 -6.03 31.65
C ARG A 221 -14.54 -5.42 33.03
N ILE A 222 -14.35 -4.10 33.18
CA ILE A 222 -14.57 -3.39 34.43
C ILE A 222 -16.04 -3.44 34.81
N ASP A 223 -16.95 -3.23 33.86
CA ASP A 223 -18.40 -3.31 34.07
C ASP A 223 -18.84 -4.71 34.46
N GLU A 224 -18.30 -5.76 33.80
CA GLU A 224 -18.55 -7.16 34.12
C GLU A 224 -18.14 -7.48 35.56
N VAL A 225 -16.92 -7.11 35.97
CA VAL A 225 -16.46 -7.31 37.35
C VAL A 225 -17.29 -6.47 38.30
N THR A 226 -17.65 -5.24 37.93
CA THR A 226 -18.48 -4.37 38.80
C THR A 226 -19.87 -4.95 39.06
N ARG A 227 -20.50 -5.53 38.05
CA ARG A 227 -21.79 -6.24 38.19
C ARG A 227 -21.66 -7.51 38.99
N GLY A 228 -20.49 -8.13 39.00
CA GLY A 228 -20.19 -9.31 39.82
C GLY A 228 -19.97 -9.01 41.31
N ILE A 229 -19.77 -7.73 41.68
CA ILE A 229 -19.60 -7.34 43.07
C ILE A 229 -20.95 -7.36 43.78
N PRO A 230 -21.08 -8.04 44.92
CA PRO A 230 -22.31 -8.06 45.68
C PRO A 230 -22.72 -6.67 46.20
N GLU A 231 -23.98 -6.27 46.00
CA GLU A 231 -24.48 -4.95 46.41
C GLU A 231 -24.68 -4.82 47.94
N ASN A 232 -24.96 -5.94 48.61
CA ASN A 232 -25.23 -5.95 50.05
C ASN A 232 -24.13 -6.66 50.81
N VAL A 233 -23.09 -5.95 51.18
CA VAL A 233 -21.96 -6.51 51.90
C VAL A 233 -22.16 -6.35 53.39
N PRO A 234 -22.17 -7.43 54.17
CA PRO A 234 -22.32 -7.38 55.63
C PRO A 234 -21.12 -6.69 56.30
N ASP A 235 -21.31 -6.23 57.54
CA ASP A 235 -20.21 -5.69 58.34
C ASP A 235 -19.18 -6.78 58.66
N ALA A 236 -17.96 -6.62 58.11
CA ALA A 236 -16.87 -7.57 58.31
C ALA A 236 -16.45 -7.75 59.76
N GLN A 237 -16.49 -6.68 60.57
CA GLN A 237 -16.09 -6.77 61.96
C GLN A 237 -17.15 -7.44 62.82
N GLY A 238 -18.43 -7.12 62.56
CA GLY A 238 -19.55 -7.75 63.18
C GLY A 238 -19.59 -9.25 62.90
N LEU A 239 -19.41 -9.62 61.61
CA LEU A 239 -19.45 -11.02 61.20
C LEU A 239 -18.29 -11.85 61.74
N LYS A 240 -17.08 -11.30 61.82
CA LYS A 240 -15.94 -11.98 62.49
C LYS A 240 -16.17 -12.22 63.96
N LYS A 241 -16.81 -11.27 64.67
CA LYS A 241 -17.16 -11.46 66.07
C LYS A 241 -18.24 -12.52 66.21
N GLU A 242 -19.24 -12.54 65.34
CA GLU A 242 -20.32 -13.57 65.32
C GLU A 242 -19.73 -14.93 65.04
N ILE A 243 -18.88 -15.14 64.05
CA ILE A 243 -18.22 -16.40 63.75
C ILE A 243 -17.41 -16.88 64.96
N LYS A 244 -16.59 -16.01 65.54
CA LYS A 244 -15.77 -16.33 66.70
C LYS A 244 -16.64 -16.71 67.96
N ALA A 245 -17.76 -16.06 68.17
CA ALA A 245 -18.71 -16.39 69.26
C ALA A 245 -19.38 -17.74 69.02
N LEU A 246 -19.78 -18.01 67.75
CA LEU A 246 -20.35 -19.29 67.35
C LEU A 246 -19.34 -20.46 67.48
N GLU A 247 -18.08 -20.22 67.04
CA GLU A 247 -16.97 -21.17 67.20
C GLU A 247 -16.72 -21.49 68.73
N GLY A 248 -16.72 -20.39 69.54
CA GLY A 248 -16.63 -20.56 71.01
C GLY A 248 -17.75 -21.40 71.60
N LYS A 249 -19.00 -21.12 71.17
CA LYS A 249 -20.16 -21.88 71.56
C LYS A 249 -20.12 -23.34 71.10
N LYS A 250 -19.66 -23.57 69.88
CA LYS A 250 -19.44 -24.92 69.35
C LYS A 250 -18.41 -25.68 70.17
N ALA A 251 -17.29 -25.05 70.49
CA ALA A 251 -16.23 -25.66 71.32
C ALA A 251 -16.70 -25.99 72.74
N GLU A 252 -17.58 -25.15 73.27
CA GLU A 252 -18.19 -25.41 74.57
C GLU A 252 -19.14 -26.62 74.52
N LEU A 253 -20.03 -26.69 73.56
CA LEU A 253 -20.92 -27.83 73.34
C LEU A 253 -20.14 -29.14 73.02
N GLU A 254 -19.03 -29.02 72.27
CA GLU A 254 -18.17 -30.18 72.01
C GLU A 254 -17.44 -30.67 73.26
N ARG A 255 -17.06 -29.78 74.18
CA ARG A 255 -16.50 -30.17 75.50
C ARG A 255 -17.57 -30.85 76.38
N GLU A 256 -18.76 -30.24 76.45
CA GLU A 256 -19.89 -30.89 77.24
C GLU A 256 -20.23 -32.25 76.67
N LYS A 257 -20.19 -32.42 75.36
CA LYS A 257 -20.37 -33.74 74.72
C LYS A 257 -19.24 -34.69 75.05
N GLN A 258 -17.98 -34.21 75.11
CA GLN A 258 -16.83 -35.03 75.46
C GLN A 258 -16.86 -35.48 76.92
N ASP A 259 -17.33 -34.62 77.83
CA ASP A 259 -17.52 -34.95 79.21
C ASP A 259 -18.63 -36.02 79.42
N LEU A 260 -19.72 -35.97 78.68
CA LEU A 260 -20.76 -36.99 78.62
C LEU A 260 -20.26 -38.31 77.99
N GLN A 261 -19.24 -38.26 77.15
CA GLN A 261 -18.64 -39.42 76.45
C GLN A 261 -17.48 -40.08 77.23
N SER A 262 -16.88 -39.39 78.22
CA SER A 262 -15.75 -39.91 78.99
C SER A 262 -16.10 -41.12 79.89
N ASP A 263 -17.41 -41.40 80.12
CA ASP A 263 -17.86 -42.54 80.83
C ASP A 263 -17.99 -43.87 80.06
N VAL A 264 -17.67 -43.82 78.71
CA VAL A 264 -17.75 -44.99 77.82
C VAL A 264 -16.42 -45.30 77.13
N GLY A 265 -15.53 -45.95 77.87
CA GLY A 265 -14.15 -46.25 77.39
C GLY A 265 -14.03 -47.13 76.12
N ASN A 266 -15.10 -47.55 75.49
CA ASN A 266 -15.11 -48.38 74.29
C ASN A 266 -15.57 -47.62 73.03
N GLU A 267 -16.31 -46.54 73.13
CA GLU A 267 -16.84 -45.77 72.00
C GLU A 267 -15.75 -44.90 71.32
N ALA A 268 -14.87 -44.32 72.14
CA ALA A 268 -13.78 -43.47 71.63
C ALA A 268 -12.85 -44.24 70.69
N LEU A 269 -12.52 -45.48 71.01
CA LEU A 269 -11.66 -46.34 70.21
C LEU A 269 -12.32 -46.74 68.90
N ILE A 270 -13.63 -46.99 68.89
CA ILE A 270 -14.37 -47.32 67.66
C ILE A 270 -14.48 -46.08 66.74
N ARG A 271 -14.74 -44.90 67.29
CA ARG A 271 -14.80 -43.64 66.57
C ARG A 271 -13.44 -43.26 65.94
N GLN A 272 -12.33 -43.48 66.67
CA GLN A 272 -10.99 -43.29 66.16
C GLN A 272 -10.74 -44.21 64.95
N LYS A 273 -11.09 -45.50 65.06
CA LYS A 273 -10.95 -46.44 63.94
C LYS A 273 -11.79 -46.05 62.73
N ILE A 274 -12.99 -45.50 62.91
CA ILE A 274 -13.82 -44.96 61.80
C ILE A 274 -13.13 -43.74 61.17
N ALA A 275 -12.55 -42.84 61.96
CA ALA A 275 -11.85 -41.67 61.47
C ALA A 275 -10.59 -42.07 60.68
N GLU A 276 -9.81 -43.01 61.17
CA GLU A 276 -8.64 -43.57 60.50
C GLU A 276 -9.03 -44.21 59.15
N CYS A 277 -10.10 -45.03 59.13
CA CYS A 277 -10.60 -45.59 57.87
C CYS A 277 -11.07 -44.55 56.87
N LYS A 278 -11.71 -43.43 57.29
CA LYS A 278 -12.13 -42.34 56.43
C LYS A 278 -10.94 -41.59 55.90
N THR A 279 -9.91 -41.38 56.70
CA THR A 279 -8.67 -40.74 56.27
C THR A 279 -7.92 -41.58 55.20
N ASP A 280 -7.84 -42.92 55.49
CA ASP A 280 -7.23 -43.86 54.53
C ASP A 280 -7.99 -43.86 53.17
N TYR A 281 -9.34 -43.86 53.24
CA TYR A 281 -10.19 -43.77 52.07
C TYR A 281 -9.89 -42.52 51.26
N ALA A 282 -9.84 -41.34 51.90
CA ALA A 282 -9.57 -40.06 51.22
C ALA A 282 -8.16 -40.00 50.58
N THR A 283 -7.17 -40.56 51.31
CA THR A 283 -5.79 -40.60 50.82
C THR A 283 -5.67 -41.48 49.57
N LYS A 284 -6.22 -42.70 49.63
CA LYS A 284 -6.21 -43.63 48.50
C LYS A 284 -7.02 -43.13 47.29
N GLN A 285 -8.13 -42.44 47.56
CA GLN A 285 -8.90 -41.78 46.49
C GLN A 285 -8.07 -40.69 45.79
N ALA A 286 -7.36 -39.85 46.58
CA ALA A 286 -6.49 -38.81 46.00
C ALA A 286 -5.35 -39.39 45.17
N GLU A 287 -4.68 -40.44 45.68
CA GLU A 287 -3.61 -41.14 44.94
C GLU A 287 -4.12 -41.78 43.66
N TYR A 288 -5.31 -42.39 43.69
CA TYR A 288 -5.93 -42.99 42.51
C TYR A 288 -6.28 -41.96 41.43
N ILE A 289 -6.81 -40.79 41.82
CA ILE A 289 -7.14 -39.69 40.93
C ILE A 289 -5.84 -39.11 40.33
N GLN A 290 -4.81 -38.90 41.17
CA GLN A 290 -3.52 -38.41 40.72
C GLN A 290 -2.85 -39.34 39.71
N ALA A 291 -2.90 -40.67 39.98
CA ALA A 291 -2.38 -41.67 39.05
C ALA A 291 -3.18 -41.75 37.75
N ALA A 292 -4.49 -41.47 37.78
CA ALA A 292 -5.32 -41.37 36.58
C ALA A 292 -5.04 -40.12 35.77
N GLN A 293 -4.75 -39.01 36.44
CA GLN A 293 -4.35 -37.75 35.77
C GLN A 293 -2.96 -37.85 35.13
N ALA A 294 -1.98 -38.39 35.90
CA ALA A 294 -0.63 -38.58 35.40
C ALA A 294 -0.56 -39.53 34.19
N ALA A 295 -1.40 -40.58 34.18
CA ALA A 295 -1.47 -41.51 33.05
C ALA A 295 -1.94 -40.86 31.75
N ASN A 296 -2.65 -39.73 31.82
CA ASN A 296 -3.16 -39.04 30.65
C ASN A 296 -2.44 -37.71 30.38
N GLU A 297 -1.51 -37.27 31.21
CA GLU A 297 -0.86 -35.94 31.10
C GLU A 297 -0.07 -35.80 29.81
N ASP A 298 0.72 -36.79 29.47
CA ASP A 298 1.51 -36.78 28.20
C ASP A 298 0.61 -36.78 26.95
N ILE A 299 -0.49 -37.55 27.04
CA ILE A 299 -1.47 -37.59 25.93
C ILE A 299 -2.21 -36.25 25.79
N ASN A 300 -2.56 -35.63 26.91
CA ASN A 300 -3.23 -34.32 26.89
C ASN A 300 -2.31 -33.22 26.32
N GLN A 301 -1.03 -33.22 26.70
CA GLN A 301 -0.05 -32.28 26.15
C GLN A 301 0.13 -32.47 24.63
N LYS A 302 0.15 -33.72 24.17
CA LYS A 302 0.22 -34.00 22.73
C LYS A 302 -1.05 -33.52 22.02
N ILE A 303 -2.22 -33.78 22.57
CA ILE A 303 -3.49 -33.30 22.02
C ILE A 303 -3.49 -31.75 21.89
N GLU A 304 -3.02 -31.04 22.92
CA GLU A 304 -2.94 -29.58 22.87
C GLU A 304 -1.96 -29.09 21.80
N CYS A 305 -0.85 -29.78 21.63
CA CYS A 305 0.14 -29.44 20.59
C CYS A 305 -0.47 -29.58 19.19
N GLU A 306 -1.07 -30.71 18.91
CA GLU A 306 -1.71 -31.01 17.64
C GLU A 306 -2.91 -30.10 17.35
N GLN A 307 -3.67 -29.70 18.37
CA GLN A 307 -4.76 -28.74 18.23
C GLN A 307 -4.26 -27.33 17.82
N ARG A 308 -3.13 -26.87 18.35
CA ARG A 308 -2.51 -25.61 17.96
C ARG A 308 -2.03 -25.66 16.50
N GLU A 309 -1.47 -26.79 16.11
CA GLU A 309 -1.02 -27.00 14.73
C GLU A 309 -2.20 -27.03 13.77
N GLN A 310 -3.29 -27.70 14.13
CA GLN A 310 -4.55 -27.70 13.37
C GLN A 310 -5.07 -26.28 13.12
N LEU A 311 -5.12 -25.46 14.17
CA LEU A 311 -5.54 -24.07 14.04
C LEU A 311 -4.66 -23.26 13.06
N THR A 312 -3.36 -23.55 13.08
CA THR A 312 -2.40 -22.88 12.20
C THR A 312 -2.61 -23.28 10.74
N ILE A 313 -2.82 -24.58 10.50
CA ILE A 313 -3.07 -25.10 9.14
C ILE A 313 -4.41 -24.58 8.61
N SER A 314 -5.47 -24.63 9.42
CA SER A 314 -6.79 -24.12 9.03
C SER A 314 -6.75 -22.65 8.64
N ARG A 315 -5.99 -21.82 9.36
CA ARG A 315 -5.80 -20.41 9.00
C ARG A 315 -5.10 -20.24 7.66
N ARG A 316 -3.99 -20.95 7.45
CA ARG A 316 -3.25 -20.91 6.19
C ARG A 316 -4.07 -21.42 5.02
N LEU A 317 -4.91 -22.43 5.25
CA LEU A 317 -5.83 -22.95 4.27
C LEU A 317 -6.86 -21.88 3.85
N GLN A 318 -7.44 -21.19 4.82
CA GLN A 318 -8.39 -20.12 4.57
C GLN A 318 -7.78 -18.96 3.77
N GLU A 319 -6.54 -18.58 4.08
CA GLU A 319 -5.80 -17.54 3.35
C GLU A 319 -5.57 -17.99 1.88
N ALA A 320 -5.09 -19.21 1.67
CA ALA A 320 -4.85 -19.74 0.34
C ALA A 320 -6.14 -19.87 -0.49
N GLU A 321 -7.25 -20.29 0.12
CA GLU A 321 -8.55 -20.35 -0.57
C GLU A 321 -9.10 -18.96 -0.96
N GLN A 322 -8.77 -17.93 -0.17
CA GLN A 322 -9.11 -16.55 -0.55
C GLN A 322 -8.30 -16.09 -1.77
N ASP A 323 -7.02 -16.46 -1.83
CA ASP A 323 -6.19 -16.08 -2.97
C ASP A 323 -6.62 -16.79 -4.26
N VAL A 324 -7.03 -18.07 -4.18
CA VAL A 324 -7.64 -18.76 -5.33
C VAL A 324 -8.85 -17.98 -5.86
N ARG A 325 -9.76 -17.54 -4.96
CA ARG A 325 -10.95 -16.77 -5.36
C ARG A 325 -10.60 -15.44 -6.01
N LYS A 326 -9.52 -14.78 -5.56
CA LYS A 326 -9.04 -13.54 -6.19
C LYS A 326 -8.56 -13.80 -7.63
N PHE A 327 -7.75 -14.83 -7.81
CA PHE A 327 -7.29 -15.21 -9.15
C PHE A 327 -8.46 -15.60 -10.07
N GLU A 328 -9.43 -16.35 -9.57
CA GLU A 328 -10.62 -16.72 -10.35
C GLU A 328 -11.42 -15.50 -10.82
N TYR A 329 -11.58 -14.53 -9.92
CA TYR A 329 -12.25 -13.28 -10.27
C TYR A 329 -11.48 -12.48 -11.33
N GLU A 330 -10.15 -12.36 -11.17
CA GLU A 330 -9.31 -11.64 -12.13
C GLU A 330 -9.31 -12.32 -13.50
N ILE A 331 -9.16 -13.63 -13.52
CA ILE A 331 -9.18 -14.44 -14.74
C ILE A 331 -10.54 -14.29 -15.46
N SER A 332 -11.64 -14.41 -14.71
CA SER A 332 -12.98 -14.24 -15.26
C SER A 332 -13.16 -12.85 -15.90
N ARG A 333 -12.77 -11.82 -15.17
CA ARG A 333 -12.84 -10.43 -15.65
C ARG A 333 -12.02 -10.22 -16.93
N MET A 334 -10.82 -10.78 -16.97
CA MET A 334 -9.96 -10.66 -18.16
C MET A 334 -10.51 -11.44 -19.35
N LYS A 335 -11.06 -12.64 -19.13
CA LYS A 335 -11.73 -13.42 -20.18
C LYS A 335 -12.92 -12.68 -20.77
N GLU A 336 -13.76 -12.13 -19.92
CA GLU A 336 -14.91 -11.33 -20.38
C GLU A 336 -14.47 -10.09 -21.16
N GLN A 337 -13.46 -9.39 -20.66
CA GLN A 337 -12.91 -8.23 -21.36
C GLN A 337 -12.33 -8.61 -22.71
N ARG A 338 -11.61 -9.72 -22.77
CA ARG A 338 -11.07 -10.25 -24.02
C ARG A 338 -12.16 -10.61 -25.01
N GLU A 339 -13.20 -11.27 -24.56
CA GLU A 339 -14.32 -11.67 -25.42
C GLU A 339 -15.04 -10.44 -26.01
N ARG A 340 -15.27 -9.41 -25.21
CA ARG A 340 -15.83 -8.13 -25.69
C ARG A 340 -14.93 -7.49 -26.76
N LEU A 341 -13.60 -7.48 -26.53
CA LEU A 341 -12.66 -6.91 -27.49
C LEU A 341 -12.59 -7.73 -28.79
N LEU A 342 -12.72 -9.05 -28.69
CA LEU A 342 -12.82 -9.94 -29.89
C LEU A 342 -14.10 -9.68 -30.68
N GLN A 343 -15.23 -9.43 -30.00
CA GLN A 343 -16.47 -9.03 -30.64
C GLN A 343 -16.33 -7.67 -31.32
N GLU A 344 -15.82 -6.67 -30.59
CA GLU A 344 -15.53 -5.33 -31.16
C GLU A 344 -14.60 -5.43 -32.39
N TYR A 345 -13.58 -6.28 -32.33
CA TYR A 345 -12.66 -6.51 -33.44
C TYR A 345 -13.36 -7.14 -34.65
N ALA A 346 -14.20 -8.16 -34.39
CA ALA A 346 -14.97 -8.81 -35.43
C ALA A 346 -15.98 -7.86 -36.10
N GLU A 347 -16.62 -6.99 -35.30
CA GLU A 347 -17.51 -5.95 -35.82
C GLU A 347 -16.77 -4.98 -36.74
N VAL A 348 -15.63 -4.48 -36.27
CA VAL A 348 -14.80 -3.57 -37.07
C VAL A 348 -14.25 -4.28 -38.32
N GLN A 349 -13.96 -5.58 -38.21
CA GLN A 349 -13.51 -6.38 -39.35
C GLN A 349 -14.60 -6.58 -40.39
N SER A 350 -15.87 -6.73 -39.94
CA SER A 350 -17.01 -6.96 -40.80
C SER A 350 -17.53 -5.68 -41.50
N MET A 351 -17.04 -4.51 -41.05
CA MET A 351 -17.44 -3.23 -41.64
C MET A 351 -17.10 -3.21 -43.14
N GLN A 352 -18.05 -3.05 -43.94
CA GLN A 352 -17.87 -2.92 -45.39
C GLN A 352 -18.17 -1.50 -45.81
N TRP A 353 -17.50 -1.10 -46.85
CA TRP A 353 -17.78 0.20 -47.47
C TRP A 353 -19.21 0.20 -48.02
N ASP A 354 -19.97 1.23 -47.65
CA ASP A 354 -21.34 1.40 -48.14
C ASP A 354 -21.31 2.11 -49.52
N PRO A 355 -21.68 1.42 -50.57
CA PRO A 355 -21.71 2.01 -51.93
C PRO A 355 -22.64 3.23 -52.06
N HIS A 356 -23.57 3.42 -51.14
CA HIS A 356 -24.45 4.61 -51.16
C HIS A 356 -23.70 5.90 -50.83
N GLN A 357 -22.56 5.83 -50.19
CA GLN A 357 -21.69 6.98 -49.94
C GLN A 357 -20.96 7.46 -51.16
N GLU A 358 -20.99 6.74 -52.27
CA GLU A 358 -20.40 7.12 -53.54
C GLU A 358 -21.26 8.10 -54.32
N THR A 359 -22.39 8.48 -53.79
CA THR A 359 -23.31 9.44 -54.37
C THR A 359 -23.50 10.65 -53.46
N CYS A 360 -23.57 11.82 -54.01
CA CYS A 360 -23.84 13.06 -53.29
C CYS A 360 -25.22 12.99 -52.60
N PRO A 361 -25.31 13.17 -51.27
CA PRO A 361 -26.59 13.08 -50.55
C PRO A 361 -27.60 14.15 -50.98
N THR A 362 -27.15 15.26 -51.52
CA THR A 362 -27.97 16.41 -51.90
C THR A 362 -28.47 16.30 -53.35
N CYS A 363 -27.60 15.98 -54.31
CA CYS A 363 -27.97 15.98 -55.75
C CYS A 363 -28.03 14.60 -56.37
N LYS A 364 -27.75 13.51 -55.60
CA LYS A 364 -27.82 12.10 -56.05
C LYS A 364 -26.91 11.73 -57.22
N GLN A 365 -26.04 12.63 -57.66
CA GLN A 365 -25.05 12.30 -58.69
C GLN A 365 -23.84 11.55 -58.09
N PRO A 366 -23.21 10.67 -58.86
CA PRO A 366 -22.01 9.98 -58.40
C PRO A 366 -20.91 11.00 -58.15
N LEU A 367 -20.21 10.83 -57.03
CA LEU A 367 -19.06 11.64 -56.66
C LEU A 367 -17.89 11.38 -57.62
N PRO A 368 -16.98 12.34 -57.84
CA PRO A 368 -15.79 12.14 -58.64
C PRO A 368 -14.97 10.94 -58.14
N ALA A 369 -14.40 10.14 -59.04
CA ALA A 369 -13.64 8.94 -58.69
C ALA A 369 -12.49 9.21 -57.70
N THR A 370 -11.83 10.36 -57.83
CA THR A 370 -10.81 10.81 -56.92
C THR A 370 -11.29 11.06 -55.49
N GLN A 371 -12.51 11.52 -55.34
CA GLN A 371 -13.13 11.79 -54.05
C GLN A 371 -13.64 10.48 -53.39
N ILE A 372 -14.18 9.58 -54.21
CA ILE A 372 -14.59 8.24 -53.75
C ILE A 372 -13.33 7.47 -53.28
N ASP A 373 -12.25 7.51 -54.01
CA ASP A 373 -11.01 6.86 -53.63
C ASP A 373 -10.39 7.44 -52.33
N ALA A 374 -10.51 8.75 -52.14
CA ALA A 374 -10.10 9.37 -50.88
C ALA A 374 -10.95 8.90 -49.70
N MET A 375 -12.27 8.88 -49.85
CA MET A 375 -13.20 8.43 -48.81
C MET A 375 -13.02 6.94 -48.50
N ARG A 376 -12.81 6.10 -49.51
CA ARG A 376 -12.51 4.67 -49.30
C ARG A 376 -11.16 4.48 -48.57
N LYS A 377 -10.15 5.26 -48.88
CA LYS A 377 -8.86 5.22 -48.19
C LYS A 377 -9.02 5.65 -46.74
N GLU A 378 -9.77 6.71 -46.49
CA GLU A 378 -10.09 7.19 -45.15
C GLU A 378 -10.89 6.14 -44.34
N PHE A 379 -11.87 5.51 -44.95
CA PHE A 379 -12.62 4.40 -44.31
C PHE A 379 -11.69 3.24 -43.93
N ASN A 380 -10.82 2.81 -44.84
CA ASN A 380 -9.86 1.73 -44.60
C ASN A 380 -8.86 2.09 -43.49
N LEU A 381 -8.39 3.35 -43.49
CA LEU A 381 -7.49 3.87 -42.47
C LEU A 381 -8.18 3.85 -41.10
N ASN A 382 -9.40 4.39 -41.01
CA ASN A 382 -10.18 4.41 -39.79
C ASN A 382 -10.48 3.00 -39.26
N GLN A 383 -10.79 2.06 -40.18
CA GLN A 383 -10.97 0.65 -39.80
C GLN A 383 -9.67 0.05 -39.23
N SER A 384 -8.54 0.35 -39.87
CA SER A 384 -7.22 -0.13 -39.41
C SER A 384 -6.83 0.46 -38.06
N MET A 385 -7.03 1.75 -37.87
CA MET A 385 -6.77 2.42 -36.59
C MET A 385 -7.61 1.86 -35.46
N ARG A 386 -8.91 1.62 -35.73
CA ARG A 386 -9.78 0.99 -34.73
C ARG A 386 -9.33 -0.43 -34.37
N LYS A 387 -8.92 -1.23 -35.34
CA LYS A 387 -8.35 -2.57 -35.08
C LYS A 387 -7.10 -2.53 -34.23
N GLU A 388 -6.22 -1.58 -34.53
CA GLU A 388 -4.97 -1.40 -33.76
C GLU A 388 -5.27 -0.96 -32.32
N GLU A 389 -6.18 -0.05 -32.14
CA GLU A 389 -6.64 0.37 -30.80
C GLU A 389 -7.21 -0.79 -29.98
N ILE A 390 -8.07 -1.62 -30.61
CA ILE A 390 -8.64 -2.80 -29.98
C ILE A 390 -7.52 -3.80 -29.62
N ASN A 391 -6.56 -4.02 -30.52
CA ASN A 391 -5.42 -4.89 -30.28
C ASN A 391 -4.57 -4.40 -29.11
N LYS A 392 -4.30 -3.10 -29.03
CA LYS A 392 -3.55 -2.50 -27.93
C LYS A 392 -4.26 -2.67 -26.59
N ARG A 393 -5.58 -2.47 -26.55
CA ARG A 393 -6.41 -2.75 -25.36
C ARG A 393 -6.42 -4.24 -25.03
N GLY A 394 -6.34 -5.10 -26.05
CA GLY A 394 -6.30 -6.55 -25.93
C GLY A 394 -5.01 -7.10 -25.32
N GLN A 395 -3.90 -6.36 -25.40
CA GLN A 395 -2.64 -6.78 -24.80
C GLN A 395 -2.75 -6.99 -23.28
N ALA A 396 -3.52 -6.13 -22.60
CA ALA A 396 -3.73 -6.23 -21.15
C ALA A 396 -4.51 -7.49 -20.74
N CYS A 397 -5.31 -8.06 -21.64
CA CYS A 397 -6.06 -9.31 -21.44
C CYS A 397 -5.67 -10.37 -22.48
N SER A 398 -4.37 -10.42 -22.79
CA SER A 398 -3.82 -11.42 -23.73
C SER A 398 -4.01 -12.85 -23.21
N GLN A 399 -4.01 -13.79 -24.12
CA GLN A 399 -4.11 -15.21 -23.78
C GLN A 399 -2.96 -15.64 -22.85
N ASP A 400 -1.77 -15.13 -23.12
CA ASP A 400 -0.58 -15.43 -22.32
C ASP A 400 -0.71 -14.91 -20.89
N ARG A 401 -1.25 -13.68 -20.72
CA ARG A 401 -1.47 -13.13 -19.39
C ARG A 401 -2.53 -13.87 -18.60
N ILE A 402 -3.59 -14.30 -19.27
CA ILE A 402 -4.62 -15.15 -18.66
C ILE A 402 -4.01 -16.51 -18.27
N ALA A 403 -3.20 -17.10 -19.16
CA ALA A 403 -2.53 -18.37 -18.89
C ALA A 403 -1.50 -18.27 -17.74
N GLU A 404 -0.85 -17.13 -17.59
CA GLU A 404 0.04 -16.86 -16.47
C GLU A 404 -0.74 -16.86 -15.14
N LEU A 405 -1.81 -16.10 -15.07
CA LEU A 405 -2.68 -16.08 -13.89
C LEU A 405 -3.32 -17.45 -13.58
N GLU A 406 -3.65 -18.21 -14.62
CA GLU A 406 -4.13 -19.59 -14.44
C GLU A 406 -3.06 -20.51 -13.85
N ARG A 407 -1.79 -20.32 -14.22
CA ARG A 407 -0.68 -21.06 -13.62
C ARG A 407 -0.47 -20.66 -12.15
N GLU A 408 -0.48 -19.36 -11.87
CA GLU A 408 -0.37 -18.85 -10.49
C GLU A 408 -1.51 -19.39 -9.63
N LYS A 409 -2.75 -19.33 -10.14
CA LYS A 409 -3.91 -19.93 -9.47
C LYS A 409 -3.71 -21.42 -9.17
N ASN A 410 -3.23 -22.18 -10.17
CA ASN A 410 -3.03 -23.60 -9.98
C ASN A 410 -1.95 -23.93 -8.95
N GLN A 411 -0.88 -23.14 -8.87
CA GLN A 411 0.13 -23.27 -7.81
C GLN A 411 -0.47 -23.06 -6.41
N VAL A 412 -1.35 -22.06 -6.28
CA VAL A 412 -2.04 -21.85 -5.00
C VAL A 412 -3.06 -22.96 -4.73
N MET A 413 -3.73 -23.49 -5.76
CA MET A 413 -4.62 -24.65 -5.64
C MET A 413 -3.88 -25.90 -5.18
N ASP A 414 -2.65 -26.12 -5.67
CA ASP A 414 -1.81 -27.21 -5.20
C ASP A 414 -1.48 -27.05 -3.71
N THR A 415 -1.21 -25.81 -3.29
CA THR A 415 -0.98 -25.49 -1.87
C THR A 415 -2.23 -25.75 -1.04
N VAL A 416 -3.42 -25.37 -1.53
CA VAL A 416 -4.71 -25.66 -0.88
C VAL A 416 -4.90 -27.17 -0.73
N SER A 417 -4.57 -27.93 -1.77
CA SER A 417 -4.70 -29.38 -1.76
C SER A 417 -3.77 -30.02 -0.73
N MET A 418 -2.52 -29.58 -0.68
CA MET A 418 -1.55 -30.04 0.34
C MET A 418 -2.00 -29.70 1.78
N LEU A 419 -2.47 -28.48 1.99
CA LEU A 419 -2.94 -28.05 3.31
C LEU A 419 -4.19 -28.85 3.75
N LYS A 420 -5.10 -29.15 2.84
CA LYS A 420 -6.27 -30.02 3.13
C LYS A 420 -5.86 -31.43 3.51
N GLU A 421 -4.88 -31.99 2.84
CA GLU A 421 -4.36 -33.30 3.18
C GLU A 421 -3.68 -33.30 4.56
N GLN A 422 -2.90 -32.25 4.85
CA GLN A 422 -2.29 -32.07 6.18
C GLN A 422 -3.33 -31.89 7.28
N GLU A 423 -4.37 -31.08 7.04
CA GLU A 423 -5.46 -30.90 8.00
C GLU A 423 -6.18 -32.21 8.30
N LYS A 424 -6.46 -33.00 7.24
CA LYS A 424 -7.10 -34.30 7.38
C LYS A 424 -6.25 -35.27 8.19
N LEU A 425 -4.96 -35.36 7.89
CA LEU A 425 -4.04 -36.23 8.63
C LEU A 425 -3.98 -35.84 10.10
N LEU A 426 -3.95 -34.55 10.40
CA LEU A 426 -3.90 -34.04 11.76
C LEU A 426 -5.19 -34.32 12.53
N VAL A 427 -6.34 -34.25 11.85
CA VAL A 427 -7.64 -34.64 12.45
C VAL A 427 -7.65 -36.13 12.81
N GLU A 428 -7.10 -37.00 11.93
CA GLU A 428 -6.98 -38.42 12.18
C GLU A 428 -6.05 -38.71 13.38
N GLN A 429 -4.90 -38.04 13.46
CA GLN A 429 -3.96 -38.12 14.58
C GLN A 429 -4.60 -37.65 15.89
N LEU A 430 -5.34 -36.55 15.88
CA LEU A 430 -6.09 -36.07 17.04
C LEU A 430 -7.16 -37.06 17.52
N GLN A 431 -7.82 -37.75 16.59
CA GLN A 431 -8.80 -38.77 16.92
C GLN A 431 -8.12 -39.99 17.56
N GLU A 432 -6.99 -40.40 17.02
CA GLU A 432 -6.20 -41.51 17.57
C GLU A 432 -5.69 -41.19 18.97
N LEU A 433 -5.10 -40.00 19.19
CA LEU A 433 -4.65 -39.56 20.52
C LEU A 433 -5.78 -39.48 21.54
N LYS A 434 -6.95 -39.01 21.12
CA LYS A 434 -8.14 -39.01 21.99
C LYS A 434 -8.61 -40.43 22.36
N GLY A 435 -8.45 -41.38 21.45
CA GLY A 435 -8.75 -42.79 21.66
C GLY A 435 -7.79 -43.48 22.61
N GLN A 436 -6.54 -42.96 22.72
CA GLN A 436 -5.52 -43.51 23.59
C GLN A 436 -5.68 -43.11 25.07
N ARG A 437 -6.63 -42.24 25.41
CA ARG A 437 -6.89 -41.87 26.79
C ARG A 437 -7.33 -43.09 27.63
N VAL A 438 -6.65 -43.29 28.68
CA VAL A 438 -6.99 -44.34 29.64
C VAL A 438 -8.21 -43.91 30.46
N ILE A 439 -9.32 -44.58 30.24
CA ILE A 439 -10.55 -44.41 31.04
C ILE A 439 -10.50 -45.42 32.19
N ARG A 440 -10.35 -44.92 33.39
CA ARG A 440 -10.43 -45.75 34.59
C ARG A 440 -11.82 -45.59 35.22
N PRO A 441 -12.36 -46.65 35.79
CA PRO A 441 -13.62 -46.58 36.56
C PRO A 441 -13.46 -45.62 37.76
N ALA A 442 -14.58 -45.17 38.35
CA ALA A 442 -14.53 -44.37 39.55
C ALA A 442 -13.87 -45.13 40.72
N PHE A 443 -13.15 -44.40 41.59
CA PHE A 443 -12.49 -45.04 42.75
C PHE A 443 -13.46 -45.84 43.60
N ASP A 444 -14.69 -45.36 43.76
CA ASP A 444 -15.78 -45.98 44.51
C ASP A 444 -16.16 -47.40 44.00
N ASP A 445 -15.87 -47.68 42.74
CA ASP A 445 -16.15 -48.97 42.11
C ASP A 445 -15.02 -49.99 42.32
N THR A 446 -13.88 -49.56 42.84
CA THR A 446 -12.75 -50.46 43.12
C THR A 446 -13.01 -51.37 44.30
N SER A 447 -12.37 -52.56 44.32
CA SER A 447 -12.45 -53.51 45.43
C SER A 447 -11.95 -52.88 46.74
N GLU A 448 -10.92 -52.07 46.65
CA GLU A 448 -10.28 -51.41 47.80
C GLU A 448 -11.20 -50.36 48.44
N ALA A 449 -11.89 -49.54 47.68
CA ALA A 449 -12.89 -48.60 48.20
C ALA A 449 -14.04 -49.31 48.88
N LYS A 450 -14.51 -50.43 48.31
CA LYS A 450 -15.59 -51.22 48.88
C LYS A 450 -15.23 -51.91 50.22
N GLU A 451 -13.99 -52.39 50.35
CA GLU A 451 -13.48 -52.98 51.58
C GLU A 451 -13.40 -51.95 52.71
N ILE A 452 -12.90 -50.77 52.44
CA ILE A 452 -12.82 -49.68 53.44
C ILE A 452 -14.22 -49.25 53.84
N GLN A 453 -15.15 -49.09 52.92
CA GLN A 453 -16.55 -48.73 53.21
C GLN A 453 -17.29 -49.84 54.06
N GLN A 454 -17.04 -51.11 53.75
CA GLN A 454 -17.57 -52.19 54.55
C GLN A 454 -17.02 -52.16 55.97
N THR A 455 -15.75 -51.87 56.14
CA THR A 455 -15.10 -51.73 57.43
C THR A 455 -15.67 -50.57 58.25
N ILE A 456 -15.88 -49.41 57.62
CA ILE A 456 -16.55 -48.26 58.21
C ILE A 456 -17.96 -48.63 58.64
N THR A 457 -18.74 -49.33 57.80
CA THR A 457 -20.09 -49.75 58.07
C THR A 457 -20.15 -50.76 59.25
N ARG A 458 -19.20 -51.66 59.35
CA ARG A 458 -19.07 -52.61 60.42
C ARG A 458 -18.84 -51.93 61.79
N PHE A 459 -17.89 -50.97 61.83
CA PHE A 459 -17.62 -50.15 62.99
C PHE A 459 -18.81 -49.27 63.40
N GLN A 460 -19.53 -48.72 62.42
CA GLN A 460 -20.74 -47.95 62.67
C GLN A 460 -21.88 -48.82 63.31
N ARG A 461 -22.01 -50.06 62.83
CA ARG A 461 -22.99 -51.01 63.51
C ARG A 461 -22.59 -51.39 64.90
N GLN A 462 -21.31 -51.55 65.19
CA GLN A 462 -20.83 -51.79 66.56
C GLN A 462 -21.07 -50.58 67.48
N LEU A 463 -20.98 -49.38 66.94
CA LEU A 463 -21.29 -48.15 67.68
C LEU A 463 -22.78 -48.01 68.01
N GLN A 464 -23.65 -48.49 67.11
CA GLN A 464 -25.13 -48.51 67.34
C GLN A 464 -25.63 -49.52 68.37
N ALA A 465 -24.86 -50.55 68.64
CA ALA A 465 -25.24 -51.60 69.53
C ALA A 465 -24.93 -51.30 71.01
N GLY A 466 -24.22 -50.23 71.34
CA GLY A 466 -23.87 -49.84 72.75
C GLY A 466 -24.76 -48.73 73.28
N THR A 467 -25.68 -49.08 74.14
CA THR A 467 -26.38 -48.30 75.20
C THR A 467 -27.30 -47.12 74.80
N ASN A 468 -28.62 -47.37 75.03
CA ASN A 468 -29.74 -46.48 74.76
C ASN A 468 -29.98 -45.31 75.72
N ALA A 469 -29.23 -45.17 76.83
CA ALA A 469 -29.49 -44.15 77.87
C ALA A 469 -28.55 -42.91 77.77
N THR A 470 -27.29 -43.05 77.24
CA THR A 470 -26.36 -41.93 77.06
C THR A 470 -26.55 -41.30 75.69
N ASN A 471 -27.20 -42.03 74.80
CA ASN A 471 -27.43 -41.60 73.44
C ASN A 471 -28.37 -40.40 73.27
N ASP A 472 -29.38 -40.23 74.11
CA ASP A 472 -30.34 -39.13 73.96
C ASP A 472 -29.74 -37.80 74.41
N ALA A 473 -28.88 -37.74 75.42
CA ALA A 473 -28.20 -36.53 75.84
C ALA A 473 -27.08 -36.12 74.79
N VAL A 474 -26.32 -37.12 74.35
CA VAL A 474 -25.32 -36.90 73.29
C VAL A 474 -25.97 -36.48 71.95
N ARG A 475 -27.12 -37.08 71.63
CA ARG A 475 -27.91 -36.72 70.44
C ARG A 475 -28.47 -35.31 70.53
N LEU A 476 -28.89 -34.87 71.74
CA LEU A 476 -29.30 -33.46 71.91
C LEU A 476 -28.14 -32.51 71.72
N GLN A 477 -26.94 -32.83 72.18
CA GLN A 477 -25.73 -32.07 71.98
C GLN A 477 -25.30 -32.08 70.48
N ASP A 478 -25.42 -33.20 69.76
CA ASP A 478 -25.14 -33.31 68.37
C ASP A 478 -26.07 -32.42 67.54
N ILE A 479 -27.37 -32.38 67.90
CA ILE A 479 -28.32 -31.47 67.23
C ILE A 479 -27.90 -29.99 67.42
N GLN A 480 -27.52 -29.62 68.67
CA GLN A 480 -27.09 -28.26 68.96
C GLN A 480 -25.79 -27.91 68.31
N ILE A 481 -24.84 -28.86 68.23
CA ILE A 481 -23.58 -28.68 67.51
C ILE A 481 -23.85 -28.53 66.02
N GLU A 482 -24.78 -29.29 65.46
CA GLU A 482 -25.16 -29.20 64.03
C GLU A 482 -25.84 -27.87 63.70
N GLU A 483 -26.77 -27.42 64.59
CA GLU A 483 -27.38 -26.08 64.44
C GLU A 483 -26.37 -24.98 64.53
N VAL A 484 -25.41 -25.00 65.47
CA VAL A 484 -24.33 -23.98 65.54
C VAL A 484 -23.37 -24.13 64.38
N THR A 485 -23.10 -25.33 63.89
CA THR A 485 -22.27 -25.57 62.75
C THR A 485 -22.91 -24.97 61.46
N GLN A 486 -24.23 -25.16 61.33
CA GLN A 486 -24.98 -24.55 60.24
C GLN A 486 -24.93 -23.00 60.31
N GLN A 487 -25.09 -22.42 61.50
CA GLN A 487 -24.96 -20.97 61.71
C GLN A 487 -23.59 -20.50 61.41
N ILE A 488 -22.51 -21.23 61.70
CA ILE A 488 -21.13 -20.93 61.28
C ILE A 488 -21.00 -20.98 59.77
N GLN A 489 -21.59 -22.00 59.13
CA GLN A 489 -21.56 -22.10 57.67
C GLN A 489 -22.29 -20.93 56.98
N GLU A 490 -23.45 -20.54 57.49
CA GLU A 490 -24.21 -19.39 57.01
C GLU A 490 -23.45 -18.06 57.22
N ALA A 491 -22.81 -17.91 58.40
CA ALA A 491 -21.97 -16.76 58.69
C ALA A 491 -20.71 -16.71 57.79
N ASN A 492 -20.06 -17.85 57.52
CA ASN A 492 -18.94 -17.97 56.62
C ASN A 492 -19.37 -17.72 55.16
N ALA A 493 -20.55 -18.18 54.76
CA ALA A 493 -21.10 -17.86 53.44
C ALA A 493 -21.31 -16.34 53.26
N ARG A 494 -21.81 -15.66 54.35
CA ARG A 494 -21.89 -14.19 54.35
C ARG A 494 -20.51 -13.51 54.37
N PHE A 495 -19.50 -14.13 54.99
CA PHE A 495 -18.13 -13.62 55.03
C PHE A 495 -17.44 -13.76 53.66
N SER A 496 -17.71 -14.84 52.93
CA SER A 496 -17.18 -15.00 51.56
C SER A 496 -17.65 -13.91 50.58
N VAL A 497 -18.85 -13.34 50.86
CA VAL A 497 -19.35 -12.18 50.09
C VAL A 497 -18.44 -10.94 50.25
N ILE A 498 -17.89 -10.74 51.47
CA ILE A 498 -16.96 -9.65 51.79
C ILE A 498 -15.63 -9.85 51.05
N GLU A 499 -15.13 -11.09 51.01
CA GLU A 499 -13.89 -11.43 50.30
C GLU A 499 -14.07 -11.25 48.80
N ALA A 500 -15.21 -11.71 48.26
CA ALA A 500 -15.55 -11.51 46.84
C ALA A 500 -15.65 -10.02 46.48
N GLU A 501 -16.25 -9.20 47.37
CA GLU A 501 -16.27 -7.75 47.15
C GLU A 501 -14.87 -7.14 47.15
N LYS A 502 -14.03 -7.53 48.11
CA LYS A 502 -12.66 -7.04 48.22
C LYS A 502 -11.81 -7.43 47.01
N GLU A 503 -11.92 -8.68 46.57
CA GLU A 503 -11.24 -9.16 45.38
C GLU A 503 -11.78 -8.48 44.10
N GLY A 504 -13.10 -8.32 44.01
CA GLY A 504 -13.73 -7.60 42.92
C GLY A 504 -13.23 -6.15 42.82
N LYS A 505 -13.21 -5.41 43.97
CA LYS A 505 -12.67 -4.06 44.03
C LYS A 505 -11.17 -4.00 43.68
N LYS A 506 -10.39 -4.98 44.14
CA LYS A 506 -8.98 -5.09 43.79
C LYS A 506 -8.82 -5.30 42.28
N ARG A 507 -9.62 -6.19 41.70
CA ARG A 507 -9.59 -6.47 40.27
C ARG A 507 -10.00 -5.28 39.43
N ILE A 508 -11.01 -4.52 39.85
CA ILE A 508 -11.39 -3.25 39.20
C ILE A 508 -10.23 -2.29 39.20
N LYS A 509 -9.56 -2.14 40.35
CA LYS A 509 -8.41 -1.25 40.45
C LYS A 509 -7.28 -1.66 39.52
N GLU A 510 -6.96 -2.97 39.46
CA GLU A 510 -5.95 -3.50 38.52
C GLU A 510 -6.31 -3.21 37.07
N LEU A 511 -7.59 -3.39 36.68
CA LEU A 511 -8.06 -3.11 35.33
C LEU A 511 -8.05 -1.61 35.03
N GLN A 512 -8.37 -0.77 36.01
CA GLN A 512 -8.27 0.69 35.87
C GLN A 512 -6.83 1.17 35.77
N ASP A 513 -5.92 0.56 36.51
CA ASP A 513 -4.49 0.87 36.41
C ASP A 513 -3.94 0.38 35.06
N GLU A 514 -4.33 -0.82 34.58
CA GLU A 514 -4.03 -1.29 33.23
C GLU A 514 -4.58 -0.34 32.15
N GLN A 515 -5.81 0.17 32.34
CA GLN A 515 -6.40 1.15 31.43
C GLN A 515 -5.60 2.45 31.37
N LYS A 516 -5.14 2.95 32.52
CA LYS A 516 -4.30 4.15 32.60
C LYS A 516 -2.94 3.96 31.95
N GLU A 517 -2.29 2.83 32.20
CA GLU A 517 -1.02 2.48 31.58
C GLU A 517 -1.13 2.41 30.05
N LYS A 518 -2.17 1.72 29.57
CA LYS A 518 -2.44 1.62 28.15
C LYS A 518 -2.79 2.97 27.52
N ALA A 519 -3.55 3.80 28.23
CA ALA A 519 -3.87 5.16 27.77
C ALA A 519 -2.61 6.04 27.68
N ALA A 520 -1.72 5.99 28.67
CA ALA A 520 -0.45 6.70 28.64
C ALA A 520 0.47 6.20 27.51
N MET A 521 0.49 4.87 27.29
CA MET A 521 1.23 4.26 26.19
C MET A 521 0.66 4.67 24.82
N LEU A 522 -0.68 4.79 24.72
CA LEU A 522 -1.34 5.28 23.51
C LEU A 522 -0.95 6.73 23.23
N GLU A 523 -1.02 7.60 24.22
CA GLU A 523 -0.62 9.02 24.10
C GLU A 523 0.84 9.14 23.66
N HIS A 524 1.72 8.34 24.25
CA HIS A 524 3.13 8.31 23.87
C HIS A 524 3.29 7.88 22.40
N LEU A 525 2.61 6.82 21.95
CA LEU A 525 2.66 6.38 20.56
C LEU A 525 2.09 7.43 19.59
N GLU A 526 0.98 8.06 19.95
CA GLU A 526 0.34 9.09 19.12
C GLU A 526 1.24 10.31 18.96
N TYR A 527 1.91 10.72 20.05
CA TYR A 527 2.89 11.81 19.98
C TYR A 527 4.08 11.43 19.11
N GLY A 528 4.62 10.20 19.22
CA GLY A 528 5.68 9.73 18.33
C GLY A 528 5.27 9.66 16.86
N ILE A 529 4.04 9.23 16.58
CA ILE A 529 3.47 9.26 15.22
C ILE A 529 3.37 10.69 14.71
N HIS A 530 2.87 11.60 15.54
CA HIS A 530 2.77 13.02 15.22
C HIS A 530 4.14 13.61 14.88
N LEU A 531 5.17 13.32 15.68
CA LEU A 531 6.54 13.78 15.39
C LEU A 531 7.07 13.25 14.05
N CYS A 532 6.79 11.99 13.70
CA CYS A 532 7.14 11.45 12.39
C CYS A 532 6.40 12.14 11.24
N GLU A 533 5.14 12.52 11.45
CA GLU A 533 4.36 13.28 10.48
C GLU A 533 4.89 14.72 10.33
N GLU A 534 5.23 15.35 11.43
CA GLU A 534 5.88 16.68 11.43
C GLU A 534 7.26 16.63 10.77
N TYR A 535 8.04 15.58 11.02
CA TYR A 535 9.30 15.36 10.30
C TYR A 535 9.07 15.33 8.78
N THR A 536 8.08 14.57 8.35
CA THR A 536 7.75 14.45 6.92
C THR A 536 7.31 15.80 6.33
N ARG A 537 6.49 16.58 7.07
CA ARG A 537 6.06 17.92 6.66
C ARG A 537 7.19 18.92 6.63
N ILE A 538 8.05 18.92 7.64
CA ILE A 538 9.21 19.79 7.70
C ILE A 538 10.19 19.45 6.59
N LYS A 539 10.51 18.17 6.39
CA LYS A 539 11.37 17.73 5.29
C LYS A 539 10.79 18.15 3.94
N ALA A 540 9.50 17.94 3.73
CA ALA A 540 8.80 18.34 2.51
C ALA A 540 8.86 19.87 2.28
N ARG A 541 8.66 20.67 3.34
CA ARG A 541 8.77 22.12 3.29
C ARG A 541 10.21 22.54 2.97
N MET A 542 11.19 22.01 3.67
CA MET A 542 12.61 22.33 3.44
C MET A 542 13.06 21.99 2.03
N ILE A 543 12.64 20.85 1.49
CA ILE A 543 12.88 20.47 0.10
C ILE A 543 12.22 21.48 -0.84
N THR A 544 10.95 21.80 -0.58
CA THR A 544 10.18 22.77 -1.39
C THR A 544 10.87 24.14 -1.38
N ASP A 545 11.28 24.62 -0.22
CA ASP A 545 11.97 25.91 -0.07
C ASP A 545 13.35 25.89 -0.77
N LYS A 546 14.10 24.80 -0.64
CA LYS A 546 15.39 24.62 -1.30
C LYS A 546 15.25 24.64 -2.82
N ILE A 547 14.25 23.94 -3.36
CA ILE A 547 13.95 23.96 -4.79
C ILE A 547 13.51 25.35 -5.22
N ASN A 548 12.57 25.95 -4.52
CA ASN A 548 12.03 27.25 -4.87
C ASN A 548 13.07 28.40 -4.74
N SER A 549 14.08 28.24 -3.89
CA SER A 549 15.18 29.21 -3.78
C SER A 549 16.03 29.33 -5.06
N ARG A 550 15.94 28.38 -5.98
CA ARG A 550 16.63 28.41 -7.27
C ARG A 550 15.90 29.25 -8.31
N PHE A 551 14.63 29.51 -8.10
CA PHE A 551 13.75 30.17 -9.04
C PHE A 551 13.24 31.52 -8.47
N ARG A 552 13.01 32.49 -9.34
CA ARG A 552 12.53 33.84 -8.99
C ARG A 552 11.09 34.08 -9.41
N THR A 553 10.71 33.58 -10.59
CA THR A 553 9.40 33.85 -11.20
C THR A 553 8.44 32.68 -11.11
N VAL A 554 8.95 31.48 -10.80
CA VAL A 554 8.17 30.26 -10.64
C VAL A 554 8.50 29.60 -9.30
N HIS A 555 7.49 29.07 -8.63
CA HIS A 555 7.64 28.18 -7.49
C HIS A 555 6.94 26.87 -7.79
N PHE A 556 7.39 25.80 -7.18
CA PHE A 556 6.78 24.47 -7.28
C PHE A 556 6.13 24.11 -5.96
N GLN A 557 4.87 23.76 -6.01
CA GLN A 557 4.20 23.07 -4.92
C GLN A 557 4.48 21.57 -5.09
N LEU A 558 5.28 21.00 -4.18
CA LEU A 558 5.73 19.61 -4.29
C LEU A 558 4.91 18.64 -3.46
N PHE A 559 4.12 19.17 -2.53
CA PHE A 559 3.31 18.39 -1.61
C PHE A 559 1.96 19.08 -1.41
N GLU A 560 0.93 18.26 -1.23
CA GLU A 560 -0.44 18.68 -0.92
C GLU A 560 -0.94 17.90 0.30
N ASP A 561 -1.47 18.59 1.30
CA ASP A 561 -2.05 17.96 2.47
C ASP A 561 -3.31 17.17 2.09
N GLN A 562 -3.39 15.92 2.52
CA GLN A 562 -4.58 15.10 2.36
C GLN A 562 -5.48 15.20 3.59
N VAL A 563 -6.78 15.02 3.39
CA VAL A 563 -7.80 15.05 4.45
C VAL A 563 -7.51 14.05 5.57
N ASN A 564 -6.81 12.97 5.27
CA ASN A 564 -6.39 11.93 6.23
C ASN A 564 -5.07 12.25 6.96
N GLY A 565 -4.53 13.46 6.81
CA GLY A 565 -3.29 13.91 7.45
C GLY A 565 -2.00 13.47 6.75
N GLY A 566 -2.09 12.76 5.62
CA GLY A 566 -0.94 12.40 4.79
C GLY A 566 -0.52 13.52 3.85
N LEU A 567 0.70 13.44 3.33
CA LEU A 567 1.18 14.28 2.23
C LEU A 567 1.06 13.54 0.92
N LYS A 568 0.38 14.15 -0.03
CA LYS A 568 0.38 13.70 -1.42
C LYS A 568 1.51 14.38 -2.17
N GLU A 569 2.30 13.60 -2.87
CA GLU A 569 3.32 14.12 -3.75
C GLU A 569 2.69 14.69 -5.02
N ILE A 570 2.98 15.94 -5.28
CA ILE A 570 2.58 16.68 -6.48
C ILE A 570 3.80 17.41 -7.06
N CYS A 571 3.66 18.04 -8.18
CA CYS A 571 4.66 18.97 -8.74
C CYS A 571 3.93 20.01 -9.59
N ASP A 572 3.20 20.88 -8.91
CA ASP A 572 2.42 21.91 -9.58
C ASP A 572 3.19 23.23 -9.56
N PRO A 573 3.54 23.76 -10.72
CA PRO A 573 4.16 25.08 -10.81
C PRO A 573 3.14 26.16 -10.41
N THR A 574 3.63 27.16 -9.69
CA THR A 574 2.92 28.37 -9.32
C THR A 574 3.72 29.58 -9.79
N VAL A 575 3.06 30.63 -10.17
CA VAL A 575 3.68 31.85 -10.69
C VAL A 575 3.01 33.05 -10.03
N GLN A 576 3.75 34.14 -9.83
CA GLN A 576 3.17 35.35 -9.28
C GLN A 576 2.19 36.03 -10.25
N ASN A 577 1.00 36.37 -9.74
CA ASN A 577 0.07 37.21 -10.47
C ASN A 577 0.48 38.70 -10.37
N ALA A 578 -0.27 39.59 -11.00
CA ALA A 578 -0.01 41.02 -10.95
C ALA A 578 -0.08 41.65 -9.54
N ALA A 579 -0.70 40.95 -8.59
CA ALA A 579 -0.78 41.38 -7.20
C ALA A 579 0.38 40.84 -6.33
N GLY A 580 1.30 40.04 -6.93
CA GLY A 580 2.41 39.42 -6.22
C GLY A 580 2.06 38.12 -5.51
N GLU A 581 0.84 37.57 -5.69
CA GLU A 581 0.41 36.32 -5.06
C GLU A 581 0.81 35.12 -5.92
N TRP A 582 1.24 34.03 -5.27
CA TRP A 582 1.55 32.78 -5.94
C TRP A 582 0.26 32.02 -6.29
N VAL A 583 -0.02 31.89 -7.58
CA VAL A 583 -1.21 31.22 -8.10
C VAL A 583 -0.81 30.07 -9.02
N ARG A 584 -1.68 29.08 -9.17
CA ARG A 584 -1.40 27.92 -10.02
C ARG A 584 -1.07 28.36 -11.44
N TYR A 585 -0.07 27.75 -12.04
CA TYR A 585 0.41 28.03 -13.41
C TYR A 585 -0.73 28.08 -14.44
N LYS A 586 -1.71 27.17 -14.33
CA LYS A 586 -2.87 27.14 -15.24
C LYS A 586 -3.74 28.40 -15.18
N SER A 587 -3.72 29.13 -14.07
CA SER A 587 -4.58 30.30 -13.82
C SER A 587 -3.95 31.65 -14.11
N VAL A 588 -2.66 31.70 -14.44
CA VAL A 588 -1.98 32.94 -14.80
C VAL A 588 -2.07 33.28 -16.27
N ASN A 589 -1.80 34.54 -16.61
CA ASN A 589 -1.73 35.00 -17.99
C ASN A 589 -0.55 34.33 -18.72
N THR A 590 -0.63 34.28 -20.05
CA THR A 590 0.36 33.62 -20.89
C THR A 590 1.76 34.22 -20.74
N ALA A 591 1.90 35.53 -20.53
CA ALA A 591 3.20 36.16 -20.37
C ALA A 591 3.96 35.65 -19.12
N ASN A 592 3.26 35.49 -17.99
CA ASN A 592 3.89 34.94 -16.79
C ASN A 592 4.24 33.46 -16.94
N LYS A 593 3.42 32.69 -17.66
CA LYS A 593 3.74 31.29 -18.01
C LYS A 593 5.04 31.21 -18.81
N VAL A 594 5.15 32.03 -19.83
CA VAL A 594 6.34 32.06 -20.68
C VAL A 594 7.58 32.40 -19.89
N ASN A 595 7.54 33.41 -19.04
CA ASN A 595 8.70 33.80 -18.25
C ASN A 595 9.09 32.71 -17.24
N ALA A 596 8.11 32.06 -16.62
CA ALA A 596 8.35 30.93 -15.72
C ALA A 596 9.04 29.75 -16.46
N GLU A 597 8.60 29.43 -17.67
CA GLU A 597 9.19 28.36 -18.49
C GLU A 597 10.60 28.68 -18.91
N LEU A 598 10.85 29.92 -19.35
CA LEU A 598 12.20 30.36 -19.74
C LEU A 598 13.15 30.30 -18.54
N GLU A 599 12.69 30.69 -17.34
CA GLU A 599 13.52 30.55 -16.13
C GLU A 599 13.79 29.09 -15.78
N ILE A 600 12.79 28.20 -15.93
CA ILE A 600 12.98 26.76 -15.70
C ILE A 600 14.04 26.23 -16.66
N ILE A 601 13.96 26.57 -17.93
CA ILE A 601 14.92 26.11 -18.94
C ILE A 601 16.33 26.66 -18.61
N ASP A 602 16.48 27.95 -18.29
CA ASP A 602 17.77 28.57 -17.94
C ASP A 602 18.40 27.89 -16.71
N VAL A 603 17.62 27.66 -15.66
CA VAL A 603 18.08 26.95 -14.44
C VAL A 603 18.48 25.50 -14.72
N LEU A 604 17.71 24.79 -15.57
CA LEU A 604 18.02 23.42 -15.91
C LEU A 604 19.26 23.32 -16.82
N ASN A 605 19.42 24.22 -17.81
CA ASN A 605 20.62 24.29 -18.64
C ASN A 605 21.87 24.58 -17.79
N GLU A 606 21.77 25.53 -16.84
CA GLU A 606 22.87 25.82 -15.91
C GLU A 606 23.24 24.59 -15.08
N PHE A 607 22.26 23.85 -14.56
CA PHE A 607 22.51 22.65 -13.76
C PHE A 607 23.18 21.53 -14.56
N TYR A 608 22.69 21.25 -15.78
CA TYR A 608 23.26 20.21 -16.62
C TYR A 608 24.52 20.65 -17.33
N GLY A 609 24.94 21.93 -17.18
CA GLY A 609 26.14 22.49 -17.80
C GLY A 609 26.01 22.56 -19.30
N THR A 610 24.80 22.84 -19.80
CA THR A 610 24.49 22.92 -21.24
C THR A 610 24.06 24.33 -21.65
N ASP A 611 24.23 24.63 -22.91
CA ASP A 611 23.77 25.87 -23.57
C ASP A 611 22.95 25.47 -24.80
N LEU A 612 21.83 24.79 -24.58
CA LEU A 612 20.98 24.36 -25.69
C LEU A 612 20.08 25.49 -26.15
N PRO A 613 19.86 25.66 -27.49
CA PRO A 613 18.98 26.70 -28.00
C PRO A 613 17.53 26.46 -27.53
N VAL A 614 16.86 27.53 -27.16
CA VAL A 614 15.47 27.48 -26.66
C VAL A 614 14.51 27.86 -27.78
N ILE A 615 13.55 27.01 -28.04
CA ILE A 615 12.48 27.21 -29.03
C ILE A 615 11.20 27.57 -28.30
N MET A 616 10.73 28.77 -28.54
CA MET A 616 9.53 29.32 -27.96
C MET A 616 8.42 29.45 -29.00
N ASP A 617 7.42 28.58 -28.92
CA ASP A 617 6.22 28.72 -29.78
C ASP A 617 5.23 29.71 -29.13
N ARG A 618 4.41 30.37 -29.94
CA ARG A 618 3.44 31.41 -29.54
C ARG A 618 4.09 32.60 -28.83
N ALA A 619 5.24 33.00 -29.30
CA ALA A 619 6.05 34.05 -28.69
C ALA A 619 5.40 35.45 -28.73
N GLU A 620 4.38 35.66 -29.55
CA GLU A 620 3.57 36.90 -29.60
C GLU A 620 2.84 37.18 -28.29
N SER A 621 2.67 36.17 -27.46
CA SER A 621 1.99 36.30 -26.17
C SER A 621 2.77 37.11 -25.14
N VAL A 622 4.07 37.38 -25.37
CA VAL A 622 4.95 38.11 -24.46
C VAL A 622 5.72 39.19 -25.19
N SER A 623 5.47 40.43 -24.82
CA SER A 623 6.14 41.60 -25.41
C SER A 623 7.63 41.67 -25.04
N ARG A 624 8.00 41.24 -23.85
CA ARG A 624 9.38 41.24 -23.34
C ARG A 624 9.60 39.97 -22.49
N PRO A 625 10.11 38.90 -23.09
CA PRO A 625 10.50 37.71 -22.32
C PRO A 625 11.71 38.04 -21.42
N ILE A 626 11.88 37.29 -20.34
CA ILE A 626 13.10 37.37 -19.53
C ILE A 626 14.32 37.04 -20.40
N ALA A 627 15.44 37.68 -20.08
CA ALA A 627 16.70 37.36 -20.72
C ALA A 627 17.21 36.01 -20.18
N ILE A 628 17.56 35.11 -21.10
CA ILE A 628 18.22 33.84 -20.83
C ILE A 628 19.60 33.84 -21.48
N LYS A 629 20.48 32.93 -21.04
CA LYS A 629 21.84 32.82 -21.59
C LYS A 629 21.86 32.12 -22.93
N GLU A 630 20.92 31.22 -23.13
CA GLU A 630 20.82 30.38 -24.31
C GLU A 630 20.36 31.18 -25.55
N GLN A 631 20.63 30.63 -26.71
CA GLN A 631 20.08 31.15 -27.97
C GLN A 631 18.56 30.97 -27.98
N LEU A 632 17.80 32.06 -28.08
CA LEU A 632 16.34 32.04 -28.08
C LEU A 632 15.80 32.16 -29.52
N ILE A 633 14.99 31.20 -29.91
CA ILE A 633 14.30 31.17 -31.20
C ILE A 633 12.80 31.32 -30.91
N ARG A 634 12.24 32.47 -31.32
CA ARG A 634 10.85 32.82 -31.08
C ARG A 634 10.00 32.60 -32.32
N LEU A 635 8.94 31.81 -32.19
CA LEU A 635 7.95 31.62 -33.24
C LEU A 635 6.77 32.55 -32.98
N ILE A 636 6.61 33.58 -33.79
CA ILE A 636 5.69 34.68 -33.55
C ILE A 636 4.59 34.65 -34.60
N VAL A 637 3.33 34.67 -34.15
CA VAL A 637 2.19 34.82 -35.06
C VAL A 637 2.12 36.27 -35.55
N SER A 638 2.13 36.44 -36.86
CA SER A 638 2.01 37.74 -37.51
C SER A 638 1.12 37.60 -38.76
N GLU A 639 -0.06 38.16 -38.69
CA GLU A 639 -1.02 38.11 -39.81
C GLU A 639 -0.53 38.80 -41.09
N LYS A 640 0.43 39.71 -40.95
CA LYS A 640 1.04 40.44 -42.07
C LYS A 640 2.03 39.58 -42.84
N ASP A 641 2.60 38.59 -42.20
CA ASP A 641 3.65 37.74 -42.78
C ASP A 641 3.03 36.46 -43.35
N ILE A 642 2.58 36.50 -44.60
CA ILE A 642 1.98 35.37 -45.31
C ILE A 642 3.00 34.24 -45.56
N GLN A 643 4.28 34.57 -45.57
CA GLN A 643 5.42 33.67 -45.64
C GLN A 643 6.28 33.84 -44.38
N ILE A 644 7.09 32.82 -44.08
CA ILE A 644 8.04 32.88 -42.97
C ILE A 644 9.05 34.02 -43.22
N ARG A 645 9.12 34.93 -42.27
CA ARG A 645 10.08 36.02 -42.20
C ARG A 645 10.95 35.86 -40.96
N VAL A 646 12.24 36.00 -41.11
CA VAL A 646 13.25 35.80 -40.07
C VAL A 646 13.95 37.12 -39.75
N GLU A 647 14.11 37.42 -38.46
CA GLU A 647 14.87 38.57 -37.94
C GLU A 647 15.83 38.05 -36.84
N ASN A 648 17.13 38.45 -36.94
CA ASN A 648 18.22 38.05 -36.02
C ASN A 648 18.67 39.21 -35.15
#